data_b59a13023ae496fbd49bef5366aef9ce
#
_entry.id   b59a13023ae496fbd49bef5366aef9ce
#
_cell.length_a   1.000
_cell.length_b   1.000
_cell.length_c   1.000
_cell.angle_alpha   90.00
_cell.angle_beta   90.00
_cell.angle_gamma   90.00
#
_symmetry.space_group_name_H-M   'P 1'
#
loop_
_entity.id
_entity.type
_entity.pdbx_description
1 polymer ?
#
loop_
_entity_poly.entity_id
_entity_poly.type
_entity_poly.pdbx_seq_one_letter_code
_entity_poly.pdbx_strand_id
1 'polypeptide(L)'
;MSLPTSLRWLLLPLLALPIANGSSAPVAPAPARPATTADQPASTPAAASLPVAVASDPALPASTTPSPVQPQSWRGQAWPWQRASSFADLGRRQDVMLSGVRNAATYEFQVRRDRLARDAELDLSFTPSPALLPTLSHLRVFLNDALMDVVPISDSQLGKPVQAKVALDARLIGDFNQLRLEFVGHYTDICEEPTHSSLWVNVASSSVVRLGGQPLAMQDDLANFPLPFFDPRDSARLELPVVFASTPSLQQQRAAAVMASYFGSMAGWWRQARFPVSFDTLPEKGHAVVFGVNGKFPSIIAGHAAVQGPVIELTSLPSDPERKLLLVLGRNDADLQTAVAAMAAGNALFRGSVVKVDEVKSLAPRKPYDAPNWMRTDRAVRFADLLDYPQQLRVQGVSPQPITLNLNLPPDLFIWRNQGIPLNLRYRYTPPFNSDESRLGVSINDQFISSFPLIKRTGKQGLEEIRLPVMGSDAGSGDGSLLIPALKIGNRNQLRFDFNFASVMGSAQRDHCQTTLPPNLQAAIEEDSTIDFSGFHHYIGLPDLSAFALSGFPFTRMADLSETVVLVPPQANAAQIGMLLNAVGGLGVQSGYPAYGLRLSDDWKQAVNLDADLLVLGTLPESLRGSDQLSLLIDNQRSTLLNGRVPSPQTAVADARQGSSAADAPINRVAVTADAPFAAIIGMQSPNHPQRSIVSLAAAQSSDYALLDDALTDIGKRAAIAGSVSILRTSGIHSQFVGEHYYVGSLPWWLLLWYHLADHPALLAVLAMVVVLLAAFLLWRLLRWVSLRRLNPEP
;
A
#
# COMPACT_ATOMS: atom_id res chain seq x y z
N MET A 1 12.46 44.35 -53.99
CA MET A 1 13.04 44.48 -52.63
C MET A 1 12.81 43.20 -51.89
N SER A 2 13.86 42.44 -51.72
CA SER A 2 13.89 41.11 -51.12
C SER A 2 13.73 41.16 -49.61
N LEU A 3 12.73 40.47 -49.06
CA LEU A 3 12.55 40.27 -47.63
C LEU A 3 13.52 39.18 -47.14
N PRO A 4 14.12 39.31 -45.95
CA PRO A 4 15.09 38.35 -45.43
C PRO A 4 14.44 37.03 -44.98
N THR A 5 15.19 35.98 -45.21
CA THR A 5 14.86 34.56 -45.07
C THR A 5 14.59 34.06 -43.63
N SER A 6 14.56 34.96 -42.64
CA SER A 6 14.41 34.56 -41.24
C SER A 6 12.96 34.49 -40.72
N LEU A 7 11.96 34.79 -41.54
CA LEU A 7 10.56 34.80 -41.11
C LEU A 7 9.73 33.61 -41.63
N ARG A 8 10.38 32.60 -42.22
CA ARG A 8 9.69 31.44 -42.83
C ARG A 8 9.39 30.29 -41.84
N TRP A 9 9.88 30.36 -40.61
CA TRP A 9 9.76 29.24 -39.65
C TRP A 9 8.71 29.42 -38.56
N LEU A 10 8.00 30.53 -38.50
CA LEU A 10 7.04 30.84 -37.44
C LEU A 10 5.55 30.60 -37.78
N LEU A 11 5.24 30.11 -38.97
CA LEU A 11 3.85 29.96 -39.39
C LEU A 11 3.41 28.53 -39.75
N LEU A 12 4.15 27.51 -39.46
CA LEU A 12 3.84 26.15 -39.93
C LEU A 12 3.51 25.05 -38.88
N PRO A 13 3.26 25.27 -37.59
CA PRO A 13 2.75 24.14 -36.79
C PRO A 13 1.28 24.24 -36.34
N LEU A 14 0.46 25.11 -36.91
CA LEU A 14 -0.92 25.28 -36.40
C LEU A 14 -1.99 24.57 -37.22
N LEU A 15 -1.65 23.77 -38.25
CA LEU A 15 -2.64 23.11 -39.13
C LEU A 15 -2.24 21.69 -39.58
N ALA A 16 -1.68 20.88 -38.71
CA ALA A 16 -1.54 19.45 -38.98
C ALA A 16 -2.13 18.65 -37.83
N LEU A 17 -3.43 18.46 -37.85
CA LEU A 17 -4.08 17.33 -37.22
C LEU A 17 -3.83 16.12 -38.13
N PRO A 18 -3.21 15.02 -37.64
CA PRO A 18 -3.12 13.82 -38.45
C PRO A 18 -4.48 13.10 -38.43
N ILE A 19 -5.15 13.10 -39.57
CA ILE A 19 -6.17 12.10 -39.86
C ILE A 19 -5.42 10.79 -40.09
N ALA A 20 -5.50 9.88 -39.15
CA ALA A 20 -4.97 8.52 -39.27
C ALA A 20 -5.88 7.72 -40.22
N ASN A 21 -5.52 7.65 -41.48
CA ASN A 21 -6.01 6.62 -42.38
C ASN A 21 -5.18 5.35 -42.12
N GLY A 22 -5.83 4.34 -41.60
CA GLY A 22 -5.27 3.00 -41.46
C GLY A 22 -5.00 2.41 -42.86
N SER A 23 -3.74 2.16 -43.18
CA SER A 23 -3.37 1.25 -44.25
C SER A 23 -2.60 0.08 -43.64
N SER A 24 -3.26 -1.07 -43.64
CA SER A 24 -2.72 -2.35 -43.30
C SER A 24 -1.61 -2.76 -44.27
N ALA A 25 -0.39 -2.91 -43.78
CA ALA A 25 0.66 -3.59 -44.52
C ALA A 25 0.53 -5.10 -44.35
N PRO A 26 0.78 -5.91 -45.38
CA PRO A 26 0.67 -7.36 -45.29
C PRO A 26 1.83 -7.97 -44.49
N VAL A 27 1.47 -8.82 -43.54
CA VAL A 27 2.42 -9.62 -42.76
C VAL A 27 2.91 -10.79 -43.65
N ALA A 28 4.22 -10.90 -43.79
CA ALA A 28 4.84 -12.03 -44.43
C ALA A 28 4.72 -13.31 -43.57
N PRO A 29 4.51 -14.49 -44.18
CA PRO A 29 4.36 -15.72 -43.41
C PRO A 29 5.70 -16.22 -42.87
N ALA A 30 5.71 -16.65 -41.59
CA ALA A 30 6.82 -17.31 -40.95
C ALA A 30 7.04 -18.71 -41.50
N PRO A 31 8.28 -19.23 -41.56
CA PRO A 31 8.58 -20.56 -42.11
C PRO A 31 8.05 -21.70 -41.24
N ALA A 32 7.43 -22.66 -41.87
CA ALA A 32 6.90 -23.88 -41.28
C ALA A 32 7.99 -24.75 -40.65
N ARG A 33 7.82 -25.21 -39.43
CA ARG A 33 8.58 -26.30 -38.81
C ARG A 33 8.08 -27.64 -39.33
N PRO A 34 8.98 -28.63 -39.54
CA PRO A 34 8.60 -29.93 -40.06
C PRO A 34 7.78 -30.74 -39.04
N ALA A 35 6.78 -31.39 -39.56
CA ALA A 35 5.93 -32.31 -38.79
C ALA A 35 6.73 -33.56 -38.38
N THR A 36 6.70 -33.88 -37.09
CA THR A 36 7.10 -35.18 -36.57
C THR A 36 5.88 -36.12 -36.60
N THR A 37 6.11 -37.25 -37.17
CA THR A 37 5.19 -38.37 -37.40
C THR A 37 4.54 -38.87 -36.10
N ALA A 38 3.24 -39.06 -36.18
CA ALA A 38 2.45 -39.71 -35.13
C ALA A 38 2.80 -41.21 -35.04
N ASP A 39 3.16 -41.64 -33.81
CA ASP A 39 3.20 -43.06 -33.46
C ASP A 39 1.84 -43.52 -32.92
N GLN A 40 1.45 -44.71 -33.39
CA GLN A 40 0.21 -45.40 -33.04
C GLN A 40 0.22 -45.91 -31.60
N PRO A 41 -0.93 -46.00 -30.91
CA PRO A 41 -1.01 -46.53 -29.54
C PRO A 41 -0.83 -48.07 -29.53
N ALA A 42 0.09 -48.49 -28.65
CA ALA A 42 0.31 -49.87 -28.34
C ALA A 42 -0.85 -50.49 -27.57
N SER A 43 -1.28 -51.65 -28.00
CA SER A 43 -2.30 -52.50 -27.45
C SER A 43 -1.95 -53.01 -26.04
N THR A 44 -2.88 -52.89 -25.11
CA THR A 44 -2.86 -53.45 -23.75
C THR A 44 -2.94 -54.98 -23.78
N PRO A 45 -2.11 -55.72 -23.04
CA PRO A 45 -2.34 -57.16 -22.87
C PRO A 45 -3.35 -57.46 -21.79
N ALA A 46 -4.23 -58.40 -22.05
CA ALA A 46 -5.25 -58.93 -21.17
C ALA A 46 -4.67 -59.55 -19.89
N ALA A 47 -5.22 -59.18 -18.75
CA ALA A 47 -4.90 -59.78 -17.46
C ALA A 47 -5.52 -61.18 -17.33
N ALA A 48 -4.67 -62.14 -17.08
CA ALA A 48 -5.07 -63.51 -16.71
C ALA A 48 -5.60 -63.55 -15.27
N SER A 49 -6.81 -64.03 -15.08
CA SER A 49 -7.40 -64.28 -13.79
C SER A 49 -6.81 -65.54 -13.14
N LEU A 50 -6.20 -65.38 -11.97
CA LEU A 50 -5.86 -66.50 -11.06
C LEU A 50 -6.94 -66.59 -9.96
N PRO A 51 -7.29 -67.82 -9.52
CA PRO A 51 -8.33 -68.01 -8.51
C PRO A 51 -7.82 -67.68 -7.12
N VAL A 52 -8.50 -66.78 -6.42
CA VAL A 52 -8.23 -66.44 -5.01
C VAL A 52 -8.87 -67.46 -4.11
N ALA A 53 -8.06 -68.17 -3.32
CA ALA A 53 -8.53 -69.01 -2.21
C ALA A 53 -9.03 -68.10 -1.07
N VAL A 54 -10.28 -68.35 -0.64
CA VAL A 54 -10.89 -67.63 0.51
C VAL A 54 -10.28 -68.23 1.80
N ALA A 55 -9.38 -67.48 2.43
CA ALA A 55 -8.96 -67.70 3.80
C ALA A 55 -9.88 -66.83 4.69
N SER A 56 -10.55 -67.45 5.63
CA SER A 56 -11.36 -66.82 6.67
C SER A 56 -10.49 -66.03 7.62
N ASP A 57 -10.58 -64.68 7.56
CA ASP A 57 -9.89 -63.77 8.49
C ASP A 57 -10.53 -63.80 9.88
N PRO A 58 -9.72 -63.74 10.95
CA PRO A 58 -10.23 -63.54 12.29
C PRO A 58 -10.76 -62.10 12.46
N ALA A 59 -11.90 -61.97 13.13
CA ALA A 59 -12.58 -60.70 13.38
C ALA A 59 -11.64 -59.63 13.93
N LEU A 60 -11.45 -58.54 13.16
CA LEU A 60 -10.84 -57.33 13.60
C LEU A 60 -11.63 -56.71 14.76
N PRO A 61 -10.96 -56.25 15.84
CA PRO A 61 -11.64 -55.56 16.92
C PRO A 61 -12.29 -54.29 16.38
N ALA A 62 -13.56 -54.06 16.79
CA ALA A 62 -14.33 -52.87 16.41
C ALA A 62 -13.48 -51.61 16.53
N SER A 63 -13.30 -50.90 15.41
CA SER A 63 -12.69 -49.59 15.37
C SER A 63 -13.50 -48.67 16.27
N THR A 64 -12.96 -48.36 17.46
CA THR A 64 -13.44 -47.25 18.25
C THR A 64 -13.24 -45.98 17.43
N THR A 65 -14.33 -45.43 16.91
CA THR A 65 -14.36 -44.06 16.37
C THR A 65 -13.73 -43.15 17.42
N PRO A 66 -12.67 -42.42 17.09
CA PRO A 66 -12.09 -41.47 18.05
C PRO A 66 -13.20 -40.48 18.40
N SER A 67 -13.58 -40.42 19.65
CA SER A 67 -14.44 -39.37 20.19
C SER A 67 -13.89 -38.01 19.74
N PRO A 68 -14.73 -37.08 19.29
CA PRO A 68 -14.26 -35.76 18.94
C PRO A 68 -13.57 -35.17 20.18
N VAL A 69 -12.26 -34.94 20.07
CA VAL A 69 -11.48 -34.29 21.08
C VAL A 69 -12.04 -32.87 21.20
N GLN A 70 -12.72 -32.62 22.30
CA GLN A 70 -13.21 -31.27 22.59
C GLN A 70 -12.02 -30.30 22.61
N PRO A 71 -12.07 -29.18 21.87
CA PRO A 71 -11.00 -28.21 21.92
C PRO A 71 -10.84 -27.67 23.34
N GLN A 72 -9.61 -27.73 23.84
CA GLN A 72 -9.30 -27.20 25.17
C GLN A 72 -9.46 -25.67 25.14
N SER A 73 -10.34 -25.16 25.98
CA SER A 73 -10.65 -23.75 26.03
C SER A 73 -9.61 -22.94 26.78
N TRP A 74 -9.48 -21.66 26.45
CA TRP A 74 -8.65 -20.64 27.10
C TRP A 74 -8.85 -20.48 28.61
N ARG A 75 -9.81 -21.15 29.18
CA ARG A 75 -10.24 -20.93 30.54
C ARG A 75 -9.18 -21.41 31.52
N GLY A 76 -8.24 -20.49 31.84
CA GLY A 76 -7.31 -20.61 32.97
C GLY A 76 -5.87 -20.96 32.66
N GLN A 77 -5.46 -21.11 31.40
CA GLN A 77 -4.08 -21.40 31.03
C GLN A 77 -3.39 -20.15 30.46
N ALA A 78 -2.31 -19.71 31.09
CA ALA A 78 -1.44 -18.68 30.55
C ALA A 78 -0.49 -19.30 29.50
N TRP A 79 -0.64 -18.94 28.24
CA TRP A 79 0.27 -19.36 27.20
C TRP A 79 1.49 -18.44 27.11
N PRO A 80 2.70 -18.94 26.77
CA PRO A 80 3.90 -18.14 26.59
C PRO A 80 3.75 -17.03 25.56
N TRP A 81 2.94 -17.26 24.50
CA TRP A 81 2.50 -16.20 23.61
C TRP A 81 0.98 -16.22 23.46
N GLN A 82 0.44 -15.06 23.31
CA GLN A 82 -0.98 -14.83 23.07
C GLN A 82 -1.14 -13.71 22.06
N ARG A 83 -2.18 -13.82 21.22
CA ARG A 83 -2.56 -12.81 20.25
C ARG A 83 -4.07 -12.70 20.19
N ALA A 84 -4.56 -11.47 20.21
CA ALA A 84 -5.95 -11.15 19.94
C ALA A 84 -5.96 -10.21 18.73
N SER A 85 -6.69 -10.58 17.68
CA SER A 85 -6.83 -9.78 16.47
C SER A 85 -8.31 -9.54 16.23
N SER A 86 -8.72 -8.28 16.19
CA SER A 86 -10.07 -7.91 15.80
C SER A 86 -10.27 -8.10 14.28
N PHE A 87 -11.50 -8.20 13.83
CA PHE A 87 -11.78 -8.23 12.39
C PHE A 87 -11.35 -6.93 11.71
N ALA A 88 -11.35 -5.81 12.46
CA ALA A 88 -10.77 -4.56 11.99
C ALA A 88 -9.25 -4.68 11.73
N ASP A 89 -8.51 -5.37 12.60
CA ASP A 89 -7.07 -5.64 12.44
C ASP A 89 -6.80 -6.62 11.28
N LEU A 90 -7.75 -7.49 10.95
CA LEU A 90 -7.71 -8.40 9.82
C LEU A 90 -8.17 -7.75 8.49
N GLY A 91 -8.25 -6.42 8.45
CA GLY A 91 -8.55 -5.65 7.24
C GLY A 91 -10.02 -5.28 7.04
N ARG A 92 -10.93 -5.68 7.93
CA ARG A 92 -12.37 -5.35 7.88
C ARG A 92 -12.70 -4.27 8.92
N ARG A 93 -12.35 -3.02 8.61
CA ARG A 93 -12.54 -1.89 9.54
C ARG A 93 -13.99 -1.53 9.83
N GLN A 94 -14.90 -1.90 8.94
CA GLN A 94 -16.33 -1.69 9.09
C GLN A 94 -17.03 -3.02 9.38
N ASP A 95 -18.18 -2.93 10.02
CA ASP A 95 -19.06 -4.06 10.23
C ASP A 95 -19.49 -4.65 8.88
N VAL A 96 -19.63 -5.97 8.82
CA VAL A 96 -19.99 -6.68 7.60
C VAL A 96 -21.42 -7.18 7.69
N MET A 97 -22.28 -6.70 6.79
CA MET A 97 -23.64 -7.16 6.66
C MET A 97 -23.68 -8.38 5.71
N LEU A 98 -24.10 -9.53 6.22
CA LEU A 98 -24.39 -10.72 5.44
C LEU A 98 -25.89 -10.74 5.15
N SER A 99 -26.28 -10.69 3.87
CA SER A 99 -27.68 -10.57 3.45
C SER A 99 -28.11 -11.74 2.57
N GLY A 100 -29.38 -12.12 2.64
CA GLY A 100 -29.98 -13.21 1.85
C GLY A 100 -30.05 -14.53 2.62
N VAL A 101 -30.62 -15.55 2.00
CA VAL A 101 -30.81 -16.90 2.61
C VAL A 101 -29.46 -17.53 2.97
N ARG A 102 -28.44 -17.29 2.17
CA ARG A 102 -27.10 -17.82 2.40
C ARG A 102 -26.05 -16.84 1.90
N ASN A 103 -25.24 -16.34 2.80
CA ASN A 103 -24.12 -15.43 2.49
C ASN A 103 -22.96 -15.70 3.44
N ALA A 104 -21.75 -15.38 3.01
CA ALA A 104 -20.56 -15.62 3.81
C ALA A 104 -19.57 -14.47 3.73
N ALA A 105 -18.86 -14.22 4.84
CA ALA A 105 -17.67 -13.39 4.89
C ALA A 105 -16.47 -14.24 5.26
N THR A 106 -15.34 -13.96 4.64
CA THR A 106 -14.05 -14.61 4.95
C THR A 106 -13.09 -13.59 5.55
N TYR A 107 -12.45 -13.99 6.63
CA TYR A 107 -11.42 -13.24 7.35
C TYR A 107 -10.15 -14.06 7.30
N GLU A 108 -9.07 -13.43 6.88
CA GLU A 108 -7.79 -14.09 6.67
C GLU A 108 -6.80 -13.68 7.75
N PHE A 109 -6.10 -14.66 8.30
CA PHE A 109 -5.05 -14.39 9.27
C PHE A 109 -3.90 -15.37 9.10
N GLN A 110 -2.73 -14.94 9.52
CA GLN A 110 -1.50 -15.71 9.42
C GLN A 110 -0.89 -15.89 10.79
N VAL A 111 -0.18 -16.99 10.97
CA VAL A 111 0.58 -17.28 12.19
C VAL A 111 2.06 -17.38 11.85
N ARG A 112 2.91 -16.77 12.69
CA ARG A 112 4.37 -16.84 12.54
C ARG A 112 4.86 -18.27 12.50
N ARG A 113 5.88 -18.55 11.72
CA ARG A 113 6.50 -19.88 11.62
C ARG A 113 7.22 -20.32 12.89
N ASP A 114 7.65 -19.38 13.71
CA ASP A 114 8.32 -19.62 14.98
C ASP A 114 7.35 -19.80 16.15
N ARG A 115 6.03 -19.93 15.86
CA ARG A 115 4.99 -20.09 16.88
C ARG A 115 4.04 -21.23 16.53
N LEU A 116 3.76 -22.06 17.53
CA LEU A 116 2.78 -23.14 17.42
C LEU A 116 1.52 -22.77 18.17
N ALA A 117 0.41 -22.63 17.45
CA ALA A 117 -0.90 -22.45 18.08
C ALA A 117 -1.29 -23.74 18.81
N ARG A 118 -1.70 -23.61 20.06
CA ARG A 118 -2.22 -24.72 20.91
C ARG A 118 -3.66 -24.51 21.32
N ASP A 119 -4.09 -23.27 21.26
CA ASP A 119 -5.44 -22.85 21.64
C ASP A 119 -5.91 -21.74 20.71
N ALA A 120 -7.19 -21.77 20.32
CA ALA A 120 -7.80 -20.79 19.44
C ALA A 120 -9.28 -20.62 19.76
N GLU A 121 -9.73 -19.38 19.85
CA GLU A 121 -11.13 -19.02 20.16
C GLU A 121 -11.54 -17.82 19.29
N LEU A 122 -12.78 -17.82 18.83
CA LEU A 122 -13.42 -16.67 18.22
C LEU A 122 -14.43 -16.07 19.20
N ASP A 123 -14.19 -14.82 19.61
CA ASP A 123 -15.19 -14.01 20.29
C ASP A 123 -15.99 -13.28 19.19
N LEU A 124 -17.13 -13.83 18.81
CA LEU A 124 -17.97 -13.33 17.75
C LEU A 124 -19.03 -12.38 18.28
N SER A 125 -19.07 -11.15 17.77
CA SER A 125 -20.11 -10.17 18.05
C SER A 125 -20.92 -9.91 16.78
N PHE A 126 -22.25 -10.05 16.85
CA PHE A 126 -23.12 -9.86 15.70
C PHE A 126 -24.52 -9.39 16.11
N THR A 127 -25.26 -8.83 15.16
CA THR A 127 -26.66 -8.42 15.34
C THR A 127 -27.52 -9.06 14.28
N PRO A 128 -28.42 -9.99 14.63
CA PRO A 128 -29.34 -10.61 13.67
C PRO A 128 -30.55 -9.71 13.40
N SER A 129 -31.12 -9.82 12.20
CA SER A 129 -32.37 -9.15 11.84
C SER A 129 -33.51 -9.53 12.78
N PRO A 130 -34.38 -8.58 13.14
CA PRO A 130 -35.55 -8.87 14.00
C PRO A 130 -36.61 -9.74 13.33
N ALA A 131 -36.55 -9.90 12.00
CA ALA A 131 -37.54 -10.64 11.23
C ALA A 131 -37.11 -12.08 10.90
N LEU A 132 -35.99 -12.56 11.41
CA LEU A 132 -35.56 -13.94 11.17
C LEU A 132 -36.39 -14.95 11.92
N LEU A 133 -36.53 -16.16 11.36
CA LEU A 133 -37.05 -17.32 12.04
C LEU A 133 -35.92 -18.02 12.80
N PRO A 134 -35.90 -17.99 14.13
CA PRO A 134 -34.77 -18.50 14.93
C PRO A 134 -34.55 -20.01 14.75
N THR A 135 -35.61 -20.79 14.54
CA THR A 135 -35.51 -22.24 14.39
C THR A 135 -34.77 -22.66 13.12
N LEU A 136 -34.75 -21.82 12.10
CA LEU A 136 -34.14 -22.12 10.80
C LEU A 136 -32.87 -21.29 10.55
N SER A 137 -32.68 -20.15 11.29
CA SER A 137 -31.59 -19.20 11.07
C SER A 137 -30.41 -19.45 12.01
N HIS A 138 -29.23 -19.43 11.47
CA HIS A 138 -27.99 -19.66 12.24
C HIS A 138 -26.76 -19.09 11.51
N LEU A 139 -25.65 -18.96 12.26
CA LEU A 139 -24.34 -18.70 11.71
C LEU A 139 -23.49 -19.98 11.76
N ARG A 140 -22.81 -20.31 10.69
CA ARG A 140 -21.82 -21.40 10.61
C ARG A 140 -20.43 -20.79 10.62
N VAL A 141 -19.56 -21.34 11.45
CA VAL A 141 -18.17 -20.91 11.58
C VAL A 141 -17.27 -21.99 11.00
N PHE A 142 -16.47 -21.64 10.00
CA PHE A 142 -15.51 -22.54 9.38
C PHE A 142 -14.10 -22.01 9.57
N LEU A 143 -13.16 -22.90 9.85
CA LEU A 143 -11.73 -22.64 9.83
C LEU A 143 -11.09 -23.53 8.77
N ASN A 144 -10.46 -22.94 7.76
CA ASN A 144 -9.82 -23.65 6.65
C ASN A 144 -10.76 -24.69 6.02
N ASP A 145 -12.00 -24.28 5.74
CA ASP A 145 -13.13 -25.08 5.22
C ASP A 145 -13.68 -26.18 6.15
N ALA A 146 -13.08 -26.40 7.32
CA ALA A 146 -13.64 -27.29 8.32
C ALA A 146 -14.69 -26.56 9.18
N LEU A 147 -15.87 -27.16 9.37
CA LEU A 147 -16.91 -26.61 10.24
C LEU A 147 -16.49 -26.71 11.71
N MET A 148 -16.39 -25.58 12.38
CA MET A 148 -16.05 -25.50 13.81
C MET A 148 -17.30 -25.53 14.69
N ASP A 149 -18.29 -24.72 14.34
CA ASP A 149 -19.51 -24.61 15.15
C ASP A 149 -20.67 -24.05 14.31
N VAL A 150 -21.88 -24.26 14.84
CA VAL A 150 -23.12 -23.65 14.34
C VAL A 150 -23.71 -22.81 15.47
N VAL A 151 -23.64 -21.51 15.37
CA VAL A 151 -24.18 -20.56 16.35
C VAL A 151 -25.65 -20.33 16.07
N PRO A 152 -26.58 -20.85 16.91
CA PRO A 152 -27.99 -20.64 16.72
C PRO A 152 -28.39 -19.21 17.06
N ILE A 153 -29.47 -18.74 16.44
CA ILE A 153 -30.10 -17.47 16.76
C ILE A 153 -31.37 -17.77 17.56
N SER A 154 -31.54 -17.11 18.70
CA SER A 154 -32.74 -17.27 19.56
C SER A 154 -33.66 -16.08 19.43
N ASP A 155 -34.96 -16.26 19.79
CA ASP A 155 -35.97 -15.20 19.78
C ASP A 155 -35.54 -13.96 20.60
N SER A 156 -34.89 -14.18 21.74
CA SER A 156 -34.46 -13.10 22.63
C SER A 156 -33.31 -12.25 22.08
N GLN A 157 -32.62 -12.75 21.05
CA GLN A 157 -31.46 -12.14 20.39
C GLN A 157 -31.81 -11.30 19.15
N LEU A 158 -33.00 -11.49 18.60
CA LEU A 158 -33.46 -10.81 17.40
C LEU A 158 -33.37 -9.29 17.55
N GLY A 159 -32.74 -8.62 16.60
CA GLY A 159 -32.53 -7.16 16.56
C GLY A 159 -31.59 -6.61 17.63
N LYS A 160 -30.88 -7.45 18.39
CA LYS A 160 -29.98 -7.04 19.48
C LYS A 160 -28.56 -7.51 19.22
N PRO A 161 -27.53 -6.77 19.71
CA PRO A 161 -26.16 -7.25 19.71
C PRO A 161 -26.02 -8.54 20.53
N VAL A 162 -25.41 -9.56 19.94
CA VAL A 162 -25.16 -10.87 20.50
C VAL A 162 -23.66 -11.11 20.56
N GLN A 163 -23.20 -11.76 21.64
CA GLN A 163 -21.84 -12.27 21.75
C GLN A 163 -21.86 -13.78 21.87
N ALA A 164 -21.03 -14.42 21.03
CA ALA A 164 -20.85 -15.88 21.05
C ALA A 164 -19.36 -16.19 21.09
N LYS A 165 -19.02 -17.25 21.85
CA LYS A 165 -17.66 -17.79 21.89
C LYS A 165 -17.62 -19.10 21.15
N VAL A 166 -16.78 -19.17 20.12
CA VAL A 166 -16.60 -20.36 19.29
C VAL A 166 -15.19 -20.88 19.47
N ALA A 167 -15.05 -22.11 19.93
CA ALA A 167 -13.78 -22.79 20.01
C ALA A 167 -13.32 -23.18 18.60
N LEU A 168 -12.10 -22.82 18.24
CA LEU A 168 -11.47 -23.18 16.99
C LEU A 168 -10.45 -24.31 17.22
N ASP A 169 -10.39 -25.27 16.29
CA ASP A 169 -9.41 -26.36 16.41
C ASP A 169 -8.01 -25.85 16.02
N ALA A 170 -7.17 -25.63 17.02
CA ALA A 170 -5.80 -25.16 16.83
C ALA A 170 -4.94 -26.06 15.93
N ARG A 171 -5.30 -27.35 15.77
CA ARG A 171 -4.58 -28.30 14.91
C ARG A 171 -4.76 -27.97 13.41
N LEU A 172 -5.83 -27.25 13.06
CA LEU A 172 -6.11 -26.83 11.70
C LEU A 172 -5.41 -25.50 11.36
N ILE A 173 -4.79 -24.84 12.33
CA ILE A 173 -4.11 -23.58 12.12
C ILE A 173 -2.77 -23.84 11.45
N GLY A 174 -2.63 -23.33 10.24
CA GLY A 174 -1.42 -23.34 9.45
C GLY A 174 -0.79 -21.95 9.30
N ASP A 175 0.08 -21.84 8.34
CA ASP A 175 0.75 -20.59 7.98
C ASP A 175 -0.23 -19.50 7.54
N PHE A 176 -1.21 -19.86 6.72
CA PHE A 176 -2.31 -19.03 6.24
C PHE A 176 -3.63 -19.67 6.61
N ASN A 177 -4.54 -18.89 7.17
CA ASN A 177 -5.81 -19.38 7.67
C ASN A 177 -6.96 -18.53 7.17
N GLN A 178 -8.06 -19.20 6.87
CA GLN A 178 -9.33 -18.58 6.47
C GLN A 178 -10.40 -18.91 7.50
N LEU A 179 -10.88 -17.89 8.19
CA LEU A 179 -12.07 -17.96 9.03
C LEU A 179 -13.26 -17.49 8.20
N ARG A 180 -14.16 -18.42 7.85
CA ARG A 180 -15.36 -18.12 7.08
C ARG A 180 -16.59 -18.19 7.96
N LEU A 181 -17.32 -17.07 8.02
CA LEU A 181 -18.62 -17.00 8.67
C LEU A 181 -19.70 -17.09 7.60
N GLU A 182 -20.53 -18.10 7.66
CA GLU A 182 -21.64 -18.31 6.75
C GLU A 182 -22.96 -18.07 7.47
N PHE A 183 -23.71 -17.11 7.02
CA PHE A 183 -25.08 -16.86 7.48
C PHE A 183 -26.06 -17.71 6.69
N VAL A 184 -26.92 -18.41 7.39
CA VAL A 184 -28.12 -19.07 6.86
C VAL A 184 -29.30 -18.38 7.51
N GLY A 185 -30.09 -17.66 6.72
CA GLY A 185 -31.20 -16.86 7.23
C GLY A 185 -32.52 -17.23 6.57
N HIS A 186 -33.58 -17.34 7.36
CA HIS A 186 -34.94 -17.57 6.93
C HIS A 186 -35.87 -16.60 7.64
N TYR A 187 -36.85 -16.01 6.92
CA TYR A 187 -37.87 -15.13 7.50
C TYR A 187 -39.29 -15.76 7.38
N THR A 188 -39.46 -16.80 6.61
CA THR A 188 -40.68 -17.59 6.46
C THR A 188 -40.30 -19.04 6.18
N ASP A 189 -41.22 -19.95 6.49
CA ASP A 189 -41.09 -21.38 6.18
C ASP A 189 -41.71 -21.75 4.82
N ILE A 190 -42.45 -20.82 4.23
CA ILE A 190 -43.15 -21.04 2.97
C ILE A 190 -42.88 -19.83 2.01
N CYS A 191 -42.54 -20.14 0.76
CA CYS A 191 -42.40 -19.11 -0.29
C CYS A 191 -41.39 -17.99 0.02
N GLU A 192 -40.21 -18.37 0.39
CA GLU A 192 -39.17 -17.39 0.75
C GLU A 192 -38.51 -16.75 -0.47
N GLU A 193 -38.37 -15.40 -0.44
CA GLU A 193 -37.56 -14.65 -1.39
C GLU A 193 -36.11 -14.64 -0.92
N PRO A 194 -35.15 -15.24 -1.65
CA PRO A 194 -33.78 -15.42 -1.18
C PRO A 194 -33.01 -14.12 -0.93
N THR A 195 -33.43 -13.00 -1.50
CA THR A 195 -32.79 -11.68 -1.36
C THR A 195 -33.64 -10.67 -0.59
N HIS A 196 -34.66 -11.16 0.13
CA HIS A 196 -35.54 -10.26 0.88
C HIS A 196 -34.78 -9.40 1.87
N SER A 197 -35.18 -8.14 2.00
CA SER A 197 -34.49 -7.14 2.85
C SER A 197 -34.48 -7.47 4.34
N SER A 198 -35.32 -8.39 4.79
CA SER A 198 -35.34 -8.89 6.19
C SER A 198 -34.23 -9.90 6.47
N LEU A 199 -33.63 -10.50 5.45
CA LEU A 199 -32.59 -11.52 5.59
C LEU A 199 -31.22 -10.87 5.74
N TRP A 200 -30.82 -10.58 6.98
CA TRP A 200 -29.49 -10.08 7.25
C TRP A 200 -29.00 -10.41 8.65
N VAL A 201 -27.70 -10.47 8.77
CA VAL A 201 -26.95 -10.45 10.02
C VAL A 201 -25.79 -9.46 9.88
N ASN A 202 -25.64 -8.57 10.84
CA ASN A 202 -24.50 -7.64 10.88
C ASN A 202 -23.41 -8.20 11.79
N VAL A 203 -22.24 -8.50 11.25
CA VAL A 203 -21.08 -9.00 11.97
C VAL A 203 -20.20 -7.81 12.35
N ALA A 204 -19.98 -7.63 13.63
CA ALA A 204 -19.22 -6.49 14.12
C ALA A 204 -17.72 -6.64 13.83
N SER A 205 -17.10 -5.56 13.38
CA SER A 205 -15.66 -5.44 13.17
C SER A 205 -14.84 -5.60 14.46
N SER A 206 -15.49 -5.45 15.61
CA SER A 206 -14.92 -5.70 16.93
C SER A 206 -14.85 -7.17 17.37
N SER A 207 -15.37 -8.11 16.54
CA SER A 207 -15.17 -9.56 16.79
C SER A 207 -13.69 -9.89 16.80
N VAL A 208 -13.25 -10.81 17.69
CA VAL A 208 -11.83 -11.06 17.95
C VAL A 208 -11.47 -12.53 17.78
N VAL A 209 -10.47 -12.80 16.99
CA VAL A 209 -9.78 -14.10 16.95
C VAL A 209 -8.67 -14.10 17.99
N ARG A 210 -8.74 -15.00 18.96
CA ARG A 210 -7.74 -15.20 19.99
C ARG A 210 -6.94 -16.46 19.70
N LEU A 211 -5.62 -16.31 19.74
CA LEU A 211 -4.68 -17.40 19.55
C LEU A 211 -3.72 -17.46 20.75
N GLY A 212 -3.40 -18.67 21.18
CA GLY A 212 -2.42 -18.90 22.23
C GLY A 212 -1.60 -20.14 21.95
N GLY A 213 -0.38 -20.17 22.49
CA GLY A 213 0.46 -21.34 22.28
C GLY A 213 1.90 -21.19 22.76
N GLN A 214 2.78 -21.93 22.13
CA GLN A 214 4.17 -22.04 22.51
C GLN A 214 5.07 -21.51 21.38
N PRO A 215 6.17 -20.77 21.71
CA PRO A 215 7.21 -20.51 20.76
C PRO A 215 7.89 -21.82 20.36
N LEU A 216 8.32 -21.94 19.11
CA LEU A 216 9.14 -23.04 18.65
C LEU A 216 10.60 -22.73 18.94
N ALA A 217 11.28 -23.66 19.59
CA ALA A 217 12.72 -23.56 19.81
C ALA A 217 13.43 -23.61 18.45
N MET A 218 13.92 -22.45 18.00
CA MET A 218 14.69 -22.34 16.76
C MET A 218 16.15 -22.59 17.03
N GLN A 219 16.80 -23.40 16.18
CA GLN A 219 18.24 -23.55 16.17
C GLN A 219 18.90 -22.25 15.70
N ASP A 220 20.16 -22.04 16.13
CA ASP A 220 20.97 -20.93 15.64
C ASP A 220 21.45 -21.21 14.21
N ASP A 221 20.54 -21.08 13.24
CA ASP A 221 20.82 -21.34 11.83
C ASP A 221 20.23 -20.20 10.97
N LEU A 222 21.12 -19.47 10.32
CA LEU A 222 20.80 -18.37 9.42
C LEU A 222 20.10 -18.84 8.12
N ALA A 223 19.97 -20.16 7.89
CA ALA A 223 19.10 -20.67 6.81
C ALA A 223 17.63 -20.27 7.00
N ASN A 224 17.21 -20.00 8.23
CA ASN A 224 15.86 -19.55 8.55
C ASN A 224 15.73 -18.02 8.53
N PHE A 225 16.82 -17.28 8.32
CA PHE A 225 16.78 -15.81 8.29
C PHE A 225 15.76 -15.31 7.24
N PRO A 226 14.93 -14.31 7.54
CA PRO A 226 15.01 -13.36 8.66
C PRO A 226 14.35 -13.78 10.00
N LEU A 227 13.86 -15.01 10.13
CA LEU A 227 13.36 -15.50 11.42
C LEU A 227 14.48 -15.60 12.46
N PRO A 228 14.20 -15.32 13.75
CA PRO A 228 12.92 -14.93 14.32
C PRO A 228 12.71 -13.40 14.36
N PHE A 229 13.62 -12.60 13.79
CA PHE A 229 13.61 -11.13 13.84
C PHE A 229 12.43 -10.55 13.06
N PHE A 230 12.10 -11.18 11.95
CA PHE A 230 10.99 -10.80 11.09
C PHE A 230 10.29 -12.03 10.51
N ASP A 231 8.96 -12.00 10.50
CA ASP A 231 8.12 -12.95 9.75
C ASP A 231 7.06 -12.15 8.95
N PRO A 232 6.96 -12.34 7.62
CA PRO A 232 5.93 -11.70 6.82
C PRO A 232 4.49 -12.07 7.24
N ARG A 233 4.32 -13.14 8.02
CA ARG A 233 3.03 -13.58 8.56
C ARG A 233 2.63 -12.88 9.86
N ASP A 234 3.55 -12.16 10.50
CA ASP A 234 3.22 -11.39 11.69
C ASP A 234 2.47 -10.11 11.30
N SER A 235 1.25 -9.95 11.78
CA SER A 235 0.50 -8.71 11.59
C SER A 235 0.88 -7.64 12.61
N ALA A 236 1.70 -7.98 13.61
CA ALA A 236 2.17 -7.01 14.58
C ALA A 236 3.17 -6.04 13.94
N ARG A 237 3.29 -4.86 14.56
CA ARG A 237 4.34 -3.90 14.23
C ARG A 237 5.71 -4.56 14.43
N LEU A 238 6.61 -4.35 13.46
CA LEU A 238 8.00 -4.76 13.64
C LEU A 238 8.68 -3.85 14.67
N GLU A 239 9.15 -4.44 15.74
CA GLU A 239 9.98 -3.78 16.74
C GLU A 239 11.29 -4.57 16.90
N LEU A 240 12.38 -3.97 16.40
CA LEU A 240 13.69 -4.62 16.35
C LEU A 240 14.76 -3.73 16.99
N PRO A 241 15.07 -3.93 18.27
CA PRO A 241 16.09 -3.17 18.98
C PRO A 241 17.49 -3.36 18.39
N VAL A 242 18.25 -2.25 18.36
CA VAL A 242 19.63 -2.21 17.85
C VAL A 242 20.56 -1.76 18.96
N VAL A 243 21.61 -2.52 19.19
CA VAL A 243 22.57 -2.32 20.28
C VAL A 243 23.95 -2.00 19.71
N PHE A 244 24.55 -0.92 20.21
CA PHE A 244 25.95 -0.54 19.95
C PHE A 244 26.74 -0.52 21.27
N ALA A 245 28.07 -0.68 21.20
CA ALA A 245 28.91 -0.57 22.38
C ALA A 245 28.92 0.86 22.99
N SER A 246 28.87 1.87 22.16
CA SER A 246 28.87 3.30 22.50
C SER A 246 28.28 4.10 21.34
N THR A 247 28.32 5.42 21.37
CA THR A 247 27.90 6.27 20.25
C THR A 247 28.57 5.82 18.95
N PRO A 248 27.79 5.35 17.95
CA PRO A 248 28.34 4.81 16.71
C PRO A 248 28.89 5.89 15.79
N SER A 249 29.89 5.55 14.99
CA SER A 249 30.40 6.41 13.90
C SER A 249 29.32 6.61 12.82
N LEU A 250 29.49 7.61 11.95
CA LEU A 250 28.60 7.83 10.80
C LEU A 250 28.47 6.59 9.89
N GLN A 251 29.58 5.85 9.75
CA GLN A 251 29.58 4.63 8.95
C GLN A 251 28.81 3.49 9.63
N GLN A 252 28.91 3.34 10.94
CA GLN A 252 28.12 2.39 11.71
C GLN A 252 26.63 2.78 11.68
N GLN A 253 26.32 4.07 11.84
CA GLN A 253 24.95 4.56 11.71
C GLN A 253 24.37 4.27 10.31
N ARG A 254 25.17 4.46 9.25
CA ARG A 254 24.77 4.14 7.89
C ARG A 254 24.49 2.63 7.72
N ALA A 255 25.37 1.77 8.22
CA ALA A 255 25.13 0.32 8.18
C ALA A 255 23.82 -0.06 8.87
N ALA A 256 23.58 0.46 10.08
CA ALA A 256 22.35 0.22 10.80
C ALA A 256 21.11 0.78 10.07
N ALA A 257 21.22 1.96 9.44
CA ALA A 257 20.13 2.53 8.65
C ALA A 257 19.80 1.69 7.40
N VAL A 258 20.79 1.17 6.70
CA VAL A 258 20.58 0.23 5.58
C VAL A 258 19.92 -1.06 6.08
N MET A 259 20.36 -1.62 7.21
CA MET A 259 19.71 -2.76 7.84
C MET A 259 18.26 -2.45 8.22
N ALA A 260 18.00 -1.29 8.84
CA ALA A 260 16.64 -0.88 9.19
C ALA A 260 15.74 -0.78 7.96
N SER A 261 16.25 -0.22 6.86
CA SER A 261 15.51 -0.17 5.59
C SER A 261 15.26 -1.54 4.98
N TYR A 262 16.18 -2.48 5.13
CA TYR A 262 16.00 -3.86 4.68
C TYR A 262 14.84 -4.54 5.42
N PHE A 263 14.85 -4.50 6.75
CA PHE A 263 13.72 -5.03 7.53
C PHE A 263 12.42 -4.27 7.23
N GLY A 264 12.51 -2.94 7.07
CA GLY A 264 11.39 -2.11 6.65
C GLY A 264 10.81 -2.54 5.30
N SER A 265 11.66 -2.80 4.31
CA SER A 265 11.22 -3.20 2.96
C SER A 265 10.44 -4.52 2.95
N MET A 266 10.74 -5.42 3.88
CA MET A 266 10.00 -6.67 4.05
C MET A 266 8.68 -6.50 4.81
N ALA A 267 8.55 -5.47 5.65
CA ALA A 267 7.36 -5.25 6.47
C ALA A 267 6.11 -4.93 5.63
N GLY A 268 6.29 -4.48 4.40
CA GLY A 268 5.20 -4.09 3.50
C GLY A 268 4.58 -2.74 3.89
N TRP A 269 3.85 -2.14 2.95
CA TRP A 269 3.34 -0.77 3.05
C TRP A 269 2.34 -0.51 4.20
N TRP A 270 1.70 -1.54 4.72
CA TRP A 270 0.70 -1.46 5.78
C TRP A 270 1.26 -1.74 7.18
N ARG A 271 2.47 -2.28 7.26
CA ARG A 271 3.19 -2.49 8.52
C ARG A 271 4.21 -1.40 8.73
N GLN A 272 4.51 -1.17 9.98
CA GLN A 272 5.48 -0.18 10.40
C GLN A 272 6.62 -0.88 11.11
N ALA A 273 7.79 -0.29 10.96
CA ALA A 273 8.99 -0.79 11.59
C ALA A 273 9.53 0.25 12.58
N ARG A 274 9.95 -0.19 13.74
CA ARG A 274 10.57 0.61 14.79
C ARG A 274 11.88 -0.06 15.22
N PHE A 275 12.90 0.76 15.35
CA PHE A 275 14.27 0.32 15.71
C PHE A 275 14.76 1.10 16.92
N PRO A 276 14.35 0.71 18.15
CA PRO A 276 14.89 1.31 19.36
C PRO A 276 16.39 1.11 19.45
N VAL A 277 17.12 2.16 19.82
CA VAL A 277 18.57 2.11 19.93
C VAL A 277 19.00 2.19 21.40
N SER A 278 19.94 1.37 21.78
CA SER A 278 20.59 1.39 23.11
C SER A 278 22.11 1.26 23.00
N PHE A 279 22.78 1.77 24.01
CA PHE A 279 24.25 1.65 24.13
C PHE A 279 24.56 0.69 25.27
N ASP A 280 25.29 -0.37 24.94
CA ASP A 280 25.78 -1.41 25.85
C ASP A 280 24.72 -2.07 26.74
N THR A 281 23.46 -1.97 26.38
CA THR A 281 22.33 -2.54 27.11
C THR A 281 21.37 -3.27 26.18
N LEU A 282 20.97 -4.49 26.57
CA LEU A 282 19.92 -5.21 25.84
C LEU A 282 18.52 -4.77 26.30
N PRO A 283 17.53 -4.83 25.43
CA PRO A 283 16.14 -4.69 25.82
C PRO A 283 15.76 -5.81 26.83
N GLU A 284 14.75 -5.58 27.65
CA GLU A 284 14.30 -6.59 28.62
C GLU A 284 13.71 -7.83 27.93
N LYS A 285 13.08 -7.67 26.80
CA LYS A 285 12.37 -8.73 26.05
C LYS A 285 12.63 -8.63 24.56
N GLY A 286 12.38 -9.73 23.86
CA GLY A 286 12.46 -9.80 22.40
C GLY A 286 13.88 -10.02 21.86
N HIS A 287 13.99 -10.15 20.56
CA HIS A 287 15.24 -10.32 19.84
C HIS A 287 15.91 -8.97 19.63
N ALA A 288 17.23 -8.96 19.37
CA ALA A 288 17.96 -7.72 19.11
C ALA A 288 19.04 -7.90 18.03
N VAL A 289 19.42 -6.81 17.38
CA VAL A 289 20.59 -6.76 16.49
C VAL A 289 21.71 -6.05 17.22
N VAL A 290 22.90 -6.63 17.21
CA VAL A 290 24.10 -6.13 17.90
C VAL A 290 25.16 -5.81 16.88
N PHE A 291 25.60 -4.55 16.84
CA PHE A 291 26.71 -4.11 16.00
C PHE A 291 28.01 -4.07 16.81
N GLY A 292 29.08 -4.62 16.25
CA GLY A 292 30.37 -4.63 16.90
C GLY A 292 31.54 -4.60 15.92
N VAL A 293 32.58 -3.86 16.27
CA VAL A 293 33.88 -3.89 15.58
C VAL A 293 34.95 -4.41 16.55
N ASN A 294 35.98 -5.03 16.02
CA ASN A 294 37.08 -5.54 16.84
C ASN A 294 37.62 -4.47 17.80
N GLY A 295 37.74 -4.83 19.09
CA GLY A 295 38.19 -3.93 20.15
C GLY A 295 37.10 -2.98 20.69
N LYS A 296 35.86 -2.98 20.12
CA LYS A 296 34.71 -2.21 20.59
C LYS A 296 33.44 -3.05 20.50
N PHE A 297 33.42 -4.19 21.13
CA PHE A 297 32.25 -5.04 21.28
C PHE A 297 31.39 -4.55 22.46
N PRO A 298 30.06 -4.58 22.35
CA PRO A 298 29.17 -4.41 23.49
C PRO A 298 29.50 -5.44 24.60
N SER A 299 29.26 -5.08 25.86
CA SER A 299 29.58 -5.92 27.03
C SER A 299 28.95 -7.32 26.95
N ILE A 300 27.79 -7.44 26.35
CA ILE A 300 27.07 -8.70 26.15
C ILE A 300 27.85 -9.73 25.31
N ILE A 301 28.73 -9.27 24.42
CA ILE A 301 29.58 -10.06 23.55
C ILE A 301 31.07 -9.77 23.77
N ALA A 302 31.45 -9.20 24.94
CA ALA A 302 32.84 -8.84 25.24
C ALA A 302 33.81 -10.03 25.15
N GLY A 303 33.35 -11.27 25.41
CA GLY A 303 34.11 -12.50 25.27
C GLY A 303 34.19 -13.06 23.83
N HIS A 304 33.59 -12.43 22.85
CA HIS A 304 33.63 -12.89 21.47
C HIS A 304 35.02 -12.71 20.86
N ALA A 305 35.48 -13.75 20.15
CA ALA A 305 36.79 -13.71 19.48
C ALA A 305 36.78 -12.61 18.37
N ALA A 306 37.96 -12.01 18.17
CA ALA A 306 38.12 -11.02 17.09
C ALA A 306 37.84 -11.67 15.72
N VAL A 307 36.99 -10.99 14.91
CA VAL A 307 36.62 -11.47 13.56
C VAL A 307 37.67 -11.09 12.53
N GLN A 308 37.81 -11.92 11.48
CA GLN A 308 38.80 -11.70 10.43
C GLN A 308 38.27 -10.98 9.21
N GLY A 309 36.96 -10.63 9.19
CA GLY A 309 36.27 -9.96 8.10
C GLY A 309 34.82 -9.62 8.48
N PRO A 310 33.98 -9.25 7.50
CA PRO A 310 32.57 -9.06 7.73
C PRO A 310 31.89 -10.38 8.13
N VAL A 311 31.15 -10.36 9.24
CA VAL A 311 30.50 -11.56 9.80
C VAL A 311 29.07 -11.22 10.21
N ILE A 312 28.17 -12.14 9.89
CA ILE A 312 26.79 -12.18 10.39
C ILE A 312 26.65 -13.46 11.20
N GLU A 313 26.28 -13.33 12.45
CA GLU A 313 26.13 -14.47 13.36
C GLU A 313 24.80 -14.45 14.07
N LEU A 314 24.17 -15.60 14.16
CA LEU A 314 22.97 -15.82 14.95
C LEU A 314 23.35 -16.61 16.22
N THR A 315 23.06 -16.04 17.37
CA THR A 315 23.32 -16.67 18.65
C THR A 315 22.15 -16.54 19.60
N SER A 316 22.00 -17.51 20.48
CA SER A 316 21.04 -17.48 21.56
C SER A 316 21.59 -16.76 22.78
N LEU A 317 20.75 -16.03 23.50
CA LEU A 317 21.15 -15.46 24.79
C LEU A 317 21.31 -16.58 25.83
N PRO A 318 22.46 -16.72 26.52
CA PRO A 318 22.67 -17.81 27.47
C PRO A 318 21.65 -17.90 28.61
N SER A 319 21.10 -16.74 29.02
CA SER A 319 20.09 -16.67 30.08
C SER A 319 18.66 -16.97 29.58
N ASP A 320 18.43 -16.91 28.27
CA ASP A 320 17.12 -17.12 27.64
C ASP A 320 17.33 -17.64 26.21
N PRO A 321 17.39 -18.96 26.01
CA PRO A 321 17.65 -19.54 24.68
C PRO A 321 16.61 -19.24 23.61
N GLU A 322 15.41 -18.81 23.99
CA GLU A 322 14.36 -18.37 23.03
C GLU A 322 14.68 -16.99 22.44
N ARG A 323 15.49 -16.19 23.13
CA ARG A 323 15.94 -14.89 22.66
C ARG A 323 17.16 -15.02 21.78
N LYS A 324 17.04 -14.52 20.55
CA LYS A 324 18.11 -14.55 19.56
C LYS A 324 18.72 -13.17 19.38
N LEU A 325 20.04 -13.16 19.25
CA LEU A 325 20.81 -12.00 18.89
C LEU A 325 21.36 -12.18 17.47
N LEU A 326 21.16 -11.20 16.63
CA LEU A 326 21.79 -11.10 15.32
C LEU A 326 23.02 -10.21 15.48
N LEU A 327 24.19 -10.80 15.43
CA LEU A 327 25.45 -10.10 15.53
C LEU A 327 25.91 -9.68 14.13
N VAL A 328 26.18 -8.40 13.94
CA VAL A 328 26.78 -7.82 12.74
C VAL A 328 28.16 -7.34 13.13
N LEU A 329 29.19 -8.10 12.76
CA LEU A 329 30.54 -7.94 13.27
C LEU A 329 31.51 -7.63 12.11
N GLY A 330 32.54 -6.87 12.42
CA GLY A 330 33.59 -6.52 11.48
C GLY A 330 34.91 -6.18 12.14
N ARG A 331 35.99 -6.18 11.38
CA ARG A 331 37.30 -5.65 11.82
C ARG A 331 37.21 -4.13 12.00
N ASN A 332 36.40 -3.50 11.18
CA ASN A 332 36.20 -2.03 11.10
C ASN A 332 34.80 -1.70 10.55
N ASP A 333 34.50 -0.43 10.44
CA ASP A 333 33.20 0.06 10.00
C ASP A 333 32.85 -0.34 8.53
N ALA A 334 33.86 -0.50 7.66
CA ALA A 334 33.65 -0.91 6.28
C ALA A 334 33.16 -2.36 6.19
N ASP A 335 33.67 -3.23 7.07
CA ASP A 335 33.19 -4.60 7.15
C ASP A 335 31.72 -4.68 7.58
N LEU A 336 31.25 -3.80 8.45
CA LEU A 336 29.83 -3.71 8.82
C LEU A 336 28.94 -3.34 7.63
N GLN A 337 29.40 -2.40 6.77
CA GLN A 337 28.68 -2.05 5.55
C GLN A 337 28.57 -3.27 4.63
N THR A 338 29.65 -4.02 4.47
CA THR A 338 29.69 -5.22 3.63
C THR A 338 28.80 -6.33 4.21
N ALA A 339 28.81 -6.54 5.52
CA ALA A 339 27.95 -7.51 6.18
C ALA A 339 26.46 -7.19 5.97
N VAL A 340 26.05 -5.94 6.18
CA VAL A 340 24.68 -5.50 5.97
C VAL A 340 24.28 -5.58 4.49
N ALA A 341 25.17 -5.21 3.57
CA ALA A 341 24.90 -5.35 2.15
C ALA A 341 24.67 -6.81 1.75
N ALA A 342 25.46 -7.74 2.30
CA ALA A 342 25.27 -9.17 2.09
C ALA A 342 23.96 -9.68 2.70
N MET A 343 23.58 -9.21 3.88
CA MET A 343 22.31 -9.55 4.53
C MET A 343 21.14 -9.19 3.62
N ALA A 344 21.17 -8.01 3.06
CA ALA A 344 20.05 -7.52 2.28
C ALA A 344 20.01 -8.05 0.83
N ALA A 345 21.18 -8.42 0.25
CA ALA A 345 21.27 -8.89 -1.13
C ALA A 345 21.35 -10.42 -1.26
N GLY A 346 21.86 -11.12 -0.25
CA GLY A 346 22.29 -12.51 -0.39
C GLY A 346 21.80 -13.46 0.72
N ASN A 347 20.83 -13.09 1.54
CA ASN A 347 20.35 -13.88 2.68
C ASN A 347 19.91 -15.31 2.29
N ALA A 348 19.44 -15.51 1.07
CA ALA A 348 19.07 -16.85 0.57
C ALA A 348 20.23 -17.86 0.57
N LEU A 349 21.46 -17.39 0.61
CA LEU A 349 22.67 -18.21 0.64
C LEU A 349 23.14 -18.55 2.07
N PHE A 350 22.53 -17.95 3.09
CA PHE A 350 22.95 -18.10 4.46
C PHE A 350 22.69 -19.51 4.99
N ARG A 351 23.65 -20.09 5.73
CA ARG A 351 23.55 -21.40 6.37
C ARG A 351 24.39 -21.41 7.64
N GLY A 352 23.95 -22.19 8.62
CA GLY A 352 24.63 -22.32 9.92
C GLY A 352 24.51 -21.08 10.79
N SER A 353 25.14 -21.08 11.94
CA SER A 353 25.07 -19.98 12.91
C SER A 353 25.92 -18.77 12.52
N VAL A 354 26.95 -18.96 11.70
CA VAL A 354 27.92 -17.92 11.34
C VAL A 354 28.10 -17.88 9.82
N VAL A 355 27.92 -16.72 9.24
CA VAL A 355 28.21 -16.44 7.82
C VAL A 355 29.33 -15.41 7.73
N LYS A 356 30.42 -15.79 7.05
CA LYS A 356 31.48 -14.87 6.65
C LYS A 356 31.20 -14.36 5.24
N VAL A 357 31.34 -13.08 5.05
CA VAL A 357 31.09 -12.44 3.76
C VAL A 357 32.44 -12.14 3.10
N ASP A 358 32.74 -12.82 2.01
CA ASP A 358 33.99 -12.62 1.28
C ASP A 358 33.88 -11.40 0.34
N GLU A 359 32.77 -11.31 -0.41
CA GLU A 359 32.54 -10.24 -1.38
C GLU A 359 31.04 -9.97 -1.57
N VAL A 360 30.70 -8.71 -1.75
CA VAL A 360 29.35 -8.30 -2.23
C VAL A 360 29.53 -7.63 -3.58
N LYS A 361 29.01 -8.24 -4.65
CA LYS A 361 29.03 -7.60 -5.97
C LYS A 361 28.20 -6.32 -5.93
N SER A 362 28.71 -5.28 -6.58
CA SER A 362 28.00 -4.02 -6.73
C SER A 362 26.65 -4.28 -7.40
N LEU A 363 25.59 -3.81 -6.77
CA LEU A 363 24.24 -3.83 -7.33
C LEU A 363 24.17 -2.82 -8.47
N ALA A 364 23.45 -3.15 -9.54
CA ALA A 364 23.19 -2.19 -10.61
C ALA A 364 22.42 -0.97 -10.05
N PRO A 365 22.74 0.25 -10.48
CA PRO A 365 22.00 1.43 -10.11
C PRO A 365 20.52 1.27 -10.43
N ARG A 366 19.67 1.71 -9.50
CA ARG A 366 18.22 1.70 -9.69
C ARG A 366 17.80 2.79 -10.69
N LYS A 367 16.61 2.62 -11.26
CA LYS A 367 16.00 3.65 -12.10
C LYS A 367 15.00 4.46 -11.26
N PRO A 368 14.79 5.73 -11.58
CA PRO A 368 13.72 6.49 -10.95
C PRO A 368 12.36 5.78 -11.10
N TYR A 369 11.54 5.83 -10.07
CA TYR A 369 10.18 5.26 -10.03
C TYR A 369 10.08 3.74 -10.21
N ASP A 370 11.14 3.00 -9.91
CA ASP A 370 11.16 1.54 -9.99
C ASP A 370 11.00 0.86 -8.62
N ALA A 371 10.56 1.60 -7.62
CA ALA A 371 10.31 1.10 -6.26
C ALA A 371 9.32 -0.09 -6.30
N PRO A 372 9.65 -1.25 -5.70
CA PRO A 372 8.80 -2.45 -5.76
C PRO A 372 7.39 -2.26 -5.21
N ASN A 373 7.22 -1.41 -4.18
CA ASN A 373 5.92 -1.11 -3.60
C ASN A 373 5.11 -0.06 -4.38
N TRP A 374 5.66 0.48 -5.46
CA TRP A 374 4.96 1.41 -6.33
C TRP A 374 4.45 0.73 -7.59
N MET A 375 3.32 1.21 -8.07
CA MET A 375 2.85 0.87 -9.41
C MET A 375 3.87 1.28 -10.45
N ARG A 376 4.14 0.39 -11.40
CA ARG A 376 5.03 0.69 -12.53
C ARG A 376 4.37 1.74 -13.43
N THR A 377 5.12 2.78 -13.76
CA THR A 377 4.70 3.87 -14.66
C THR A 377 5.39 3.81 -16.02
N ASP A 378 6.18 2.75 -16.27
CA ASP A 378 6.88 2.50 -17.53
C ASP A 378 6.17 1.45 -18.41
N ARG A 379 5.17 0.74 -17.89
CA ARG A 379 4.42 -0.31 -18.59
C ARG A 379 3.09 -0.61 -17.89
N ALA A 380 2.21 -1.28 -18.61
CA ALA A 380 1.01 -1.88 -18.03
C ALA A 380 1.37 -2.92 -16.96
N VAL A 381 0.63 -2.92 -15.86
CA VAL A 381 0.79 -3.81 -14.70
C VAL A 381 -0.34 -4.83 -14.68
N ARG A 382 0.00 -6.10 -14.52
CA ARG A 382 -0.98 -7.17 -14.38
C ARG A 382 -1.53 -7.25 -12.98
N PHE A 383 -2.77 -7.68 -12.83
CA PHE A 383 -3.38 -7.88 -11.53
C PHE A 383 -2.67 -8.97 -10.70
N ALA A 384 -2.10 -9.98 -11.38
CA ALA A 384 -1.24 -10.98 -10.73
C ALA A 384 -0.09 -10.35 -9.90
N ASP A 385 0.43 -9.20 -10.34
CA ASP A 385 1.55 -8.51 -9.71
C ASP A 385 1.10 -7.60 -8.53
N LEU A 386 -0.24 -7.49 -8.28
CA LEU A 386 -0.85 -6.63 -7.27
C LEU A 386 -1.53 -7.40 -6.13
N LEU A 387 -1.43 -8.72 -6.13
CA LEU A 387 -2.13 -9.57 -5.17
C LEU A 387 -1.45 -9.54 -3.80
N ASP A 388 -2.25 -9.36 -2.76
CA ASP A 388 -1.82 -9.55 -1.38
C ASP A 388 -1.83 -11.05 -1.00
N TYR A 389 -2.73 -11.86 -1.63
CA TYR A 389 -2.86 -13.31 -1.43
C TYR A 389 -3.49 -14.01 -2.66
N PRO A 390 -3.24 -15.31 -2.89
CA PRO A 390 -3.58 -15.99 -4.15
C PRO A 390 -5.06 -16.03 -4.52
N GLN A 391 -5.99 -16.02 -3.55
CA GLN A 391 -7.43 -16.14 -3.79
C GLN A 391 -8.16 -14.81 -3.88
N GLN A 392 -7.44 -13.68 -3.77
CA GLN A 392 -8.02 -12.33 -3.67
C GLN A 392 -8.97 -11.96 -4.82
N LEU A 393 -8.73 -12.48 -6.03
CA LEU A 393 -9.52 -12.21 -7.22
C LEU A 393 -10.74 -13.12 -7.40
N ARG A 394 -11.05 -14.00 -6.44
CA ARG A 394 -12.13 -14.97 -6.53
C ARG A 394 -13.17 -14.74 -5.45
N VAL A 395 -14.41 -14.80 -5.83
CA VAL A 395 -15.54 -14.62 -4.91
C VAL A 395 -16.64 -15.61 -5.20
N GLN A 396 -17.45 -15.92 -4.19
CA GLN A 396 -18.57 -16.84 -4.31
C GLN A 396 -19.78 -16.34 -3.51
N GLY A 397 -20.97 -16.68 -3.97
CA GLY A 397 -22.25 -16.31 -3.35
C GLY A 397 -23.07 -15.38 -4.22
N VAL A 398 -24.30 -15.09 -3.79
CA VAL A 398 -25.25 -14.20 -4.50
C VAL A 398 -24.82 -12.73 -4.39
N SER A 399 -24.40 -12.31 -3.20
CA SER A 399 -23.86 -10.98 -2.95
C SER A 399 -22.49 -11.14 -2.26
N PRO A 400 -21.47 -11.51 -3.03
CA PRO A 400 -20.16 -11.80 -2.47
C PRO A 400 -19.49 -10.52 -1.96
N GLN A 401 -18.48 -10.70 -1.12
CA GLN A 401 -17.63 -9.58 -0.71
C GLN A 401 -16.93 -8.96 -1.94
N PRO A 402 -16.75 -7.63 -1.96
CA PRO A 402 -16.05 -7.00 -3.07
C PRO A 402 -14.60 -7.44 -3.17
N ILE A 403 -14.13 -7.62 -4.40
CA ILE A 403 -12.71 -7.79 -4.70
C ILE A 403 -12.06 -6.41 -4.65
N THR A 404 -10.97 -6.27 -3.90
CA THR A 404 -10.25 -5.00 -3.77
C THR A 404 -8.79 -5.18 -4.15
N LEU A 405 -8.24 -4.21 -4.89
CA LEU A 405 -6.82 -4.12 -5.23
C LEU A 405 -6.30 -2.76 -4.78
N ASN A 406 -5.16 -2.76 -4.11
CA ASN A 406 -4.50 -1.55 -3.65
C ASN A 406 -3.51 -1.06 -4.70
N LEU A 407 -3.60 0.22 -5.08
CA LEU A 407 -2.75 0.86 -6.07
C LEU A 407 -1.95 1.96 -5.41
N ASN A 408 -0.65 1.76 -5.25
CA ASN A 408 0.26 2.76 -4.72
C ASN A 408 0.94 3.49 -5.88
N LEU A 409 0.62 4.75 -6.08
CA LEU A 409 1.18 5.56 -7.15
C LEU A 409 2.26 6.50 -6.64
N PRO A 410 3.29 6.81 -7.45
CA PRO A 410 4.16 7.93 -7.18
C PRO A 410 3.34 9.21 -7.02
N PRO A 411 3.58 10.03 -5.97
CA PRO A 411 2.74 11.20 -5.69
C PRO A 411 2.89 12.32 -6.73
N ASP A 412 3.97 12.31 -7.49
CA ASP A 412 4.27 13.26 -8.55
C ASP A 412 3.76 12.82 -9.94
N LEU A 413 3.01 11.71 -10.01
CA LEU A 413 2.40 11.27 -11.25
C LEU A 413 1.34 12.27 -11.70
N PHE A 414 1.60 12.97 -12.81
CA PHE A 414 0.75 14.06 -13.30
C PHE A 414 -0.40 13.53 -14.15
N ILE A 415 -1.54 13.32 -13.50
CA ILE A 415 -2.73 12.70 -14.12
C ILE A 415 -3.75 13.77 -14.57
N TRP A 416 -3.40 15.04 -14.56
CA TRP A 416 -4.28 16.18 -14.79
C TRP A 416 -4.89 16.19 -16.21
N ARG A 417 -6.23 16.27 -16.31
CA ARG A 417 -7.03 16.39 -17.53
C ARG A 417 -6.70 15.39 -18.66
N ASN A 418 -6.33 14.19 -18.32
CA ASN A 418 -6.07 13.13 -19.29
C ASN A 418 -7.35 12.36 -19.66
N GLN A 419 -7.29 11.60 -20.77
CA GLN A 419 -8.44 10.82 -21.29
C GLN A 419 -8.85 9.65 -20.38
N GLY A 420 -8.18 9.46 -19.27
CA GLY A 420 -8.35 8.36 -18.32
C GLY A 420 -7.22 7.35 -18.37
N ILE A 421 -7.21 6.46 -17.38
CA ILE A 421 -6.22 5.40 -17.21
C ILE A 421 -6.75 4.15 -17.90
N PRO A 422 -6.02 3.56 -18.86
CA PRO A 422 -6.43 2.31 -19.50
C PRO A 422 -6.53 1.17 -18.50
N LEU A 423 -7.69 0.53 -18.43
CA LEU A 423 -7.94 -0.66 -17.65
C LEU A 423 -8.47 -1.74 -18.58
N ASN A 424 -7.68 -2.78 -18.82
CA ASN A 424 -8.11 -3.94 -19.58
C ASN A 424 -8.57 -5.01 -18.58
N LEU A 425 -9.89 -5.11 -18.39
CA LEU A 425 -10.52 -5.97 -17.40
C LEU A 425 -10.99 -7.26 -18.06
N ARG A 426 -10.50 -8.39 -17.53
CA ARG A 426 -10.96 -9.73 -17.89
C ARG A 426 -11.60 -10.37 -16.68
N TYR A 427 -12.79 -10.89 -16.84
CA TYR A 427 -13.52 -11.53 -15.75
C TYR A 427 -14.34 -12.70 -16.25
N ARG A 428 -14.63 -13.62 -15.34
CA ARG A 428 -15.51 -14.76 -15.58
C ARG A 428 -16.47 -14.90 -14.40
N TYR A 429 -17.61 -15.48 -14.69
CA TYR A 429 -18.65 -15.65 -13.69
C TYR A 429 -19.58 -16.81 -14.06
N THR A 430 -20.21 -17.39 -13.04
CA THR A 430 -21.33 -18.33 -13.24
C THR A 430 -22.50 -17.55 -13.83
N PRO A 431 -23.11 -18.00 -14.96
CA PRO A 431 -24.23 -17.30 -15.56
C PRO A 431 -25.35 -17.05 -14.56
N PRO A 432 -25.79 -15.82 -14.35
CA PRO A 432 -26.85 -15.50 -13.42
C PRO A 432 -28.20 -15.99 -13.92
N PHE A 433 -29.15 -16.21 -13.02
CA PHE A 433 -30.54 -16.53 -13.40
C PHE A 433 -31.23 -15.35 -14.08
N ASN A 434 -31.02 -14.13 -13.48
CA ASN A 434 -31.50 -12.89 -14.05
C ASN A 434 -30.33 -12.08 -14.55
N SER A 435 -30.13 -12.06 -15.86
CA SER A 435 -29.05 -11.29 -16.51
C SER A 435 -29.32 -9.79 -16.52
N ASP A 436 -30.60 -9.39 -16.48
CA ASP A 436 -30.95 -7.96 -16.66
C ASP A 436 -30.61 -7.11 -15.44
N GLU A 437 -30.66 -7.72 -14.25
CA GLU A 437 -30.38 -7.04 -12.98
C GLU A 437 -29.03 -7.41 -12.38
N SER A 438 -28.36 -8.48 -12.87
CA SER A 438 -27.05 -8.89 -12.40
C SER A 438 -25.95 -8.03 -13.01
N ARG A 439 -25.05 -7.50 -12.17
CA ARG A 439 -24.05 -6.53 -12.59
C ARG A 439 -22.69 -6.72 -11.90
N LEU A 440 -21.63 -6.33 -12.61
CA LEU A 440 -20.32 -6.06 -12.06
C LEU A 440 -20.14 -4.56 -11.94
N GLY A 441 -20.08 -4.05 -10.73
CA GLY A 441 -19.73 -2.65 -10.42
C GLY A 441 -18.22 -2.47 -10.30
N VAL A 442 -17.69 -1.37 -10.82
CA VAL A 442 -16.29 -0.98 -10.68
C VAL A 442 -16.24 0.39 -10.03
N SER A 443 -15.48 0.51 -8.96
CA SER A 443 -15.28 1.77 -8.22
C SER A 443 -13.82 1.95 -7.84
N ILE A 444 -13.39 3.19 -7.65
CA ILE A 444 -12.07 3.55 -7.12
C ILE A 444 -12.25 4.54 -5.98
N ASN A 445 -11.60 4.30 -4.85
CA ASN A 445 -11.71 5.13 -3.65
C ASN A 445 -13.18 5.42 -3.27
N ASP A 446 -14.03 4.37 -3.31
CA ASP A 446 -15.48 4.41 -3.08
C ASP A 446 -16.28 5.26 -4.08
N GLN A 447 -15.64 5.75 -5.15
CA GLN A 447 -16.33 6.46 -6.23
C GLN A 447 -16.66 5.49 -7.37
N PHE A 448 -17.93 5.39 -7.70
CA PHE A 448 -18.40 4.55 -8.79
C PHE A 448 -17.82 5.03 -10.15
N ILE A 449 -17.33 4.08 -10.95
CA ILE A 449 -16.79 4.33 -12.30
C ILE A 449 -17.77 3.82 -13.35
N SER A 450 -18.10 2.54 -13.29
CA SER A 450 -18.92 1.89 -14.32
C SER A 450 -19.58 0.63 -13.78
N SER A 451 -20.61 0.17 -14.50
CA SER A 451 -21.31 -1.05 -14.20
C SER A 451 -21.55 -1.85 -15.48
N PHE A 452 -21.22 -3.15 -15.45
CA PHE A 452 -21.33 -4.07 -16.58
C PHE A 452 -22.39 -5.11 -16.31
N PRO A 453 -23.34 -5.35 -17.23
CA PRO A 453 -24.34 -6.40 -17.07
C PRO A 453 -23.66 -7.77 -17.18
N LEU A 454 -24.05 -8.68 -16.28
CA LEU A 454 -23.61 -10.09 -16.30
C LEU A 454 -24.54 -10.89 -17.20
N ILE A 455 -24.27 -10.86 -18.50
CA ILE A 455 -25.14 -11.48 -19.52
C ILE A 455 -24.85 -12.99 -19.57
N LYS A 456 -25.88 -13.79 -19.80
CA LYS A 456 -25.76 -15.23 -20.05
C LYS A 456 -25.11 -15.46 -21.42
N ARG A 457 -23.77 -15.42 -21.46
CA ARG A 457 -23.01 -15.72 -22.69
C ARG A 457 -22.61 -17.18 -22.72
N THR A 458 -23.00 -17.89 -23.76
CA THR A 458 -22.53 -19.25 -24.04
C THR A 458 -21.10 -19.18 -24.58
N GLY A 459 -20.13 -19.51 -23.74
CA GLY A 459 -18.79 -19.92 -24.18
C GLY A 459 -17.70 -18.89 -24.42
N LYS A 460 -17.86 -17.60 -24.04
CA LYS A 460 -16.75 -16.63 -24.16
C LYS A 460 -16.52 -15.86 -22.84
N GLN A 461 -15.23 -15.71 -22.48
CA GLN A 461 -14.79 -14.82 -21.41
C GLN A 461 -15.21 -13.38 -21.74
N GLY A 462 -15.69 -12.65 -20.74
CA GLY A 462 -15.92 -11.22 -20.89
C GLY A 462 -14.57 -10.50 -20.99
N LEU A 463 -14.37 -9.77 -22.09
CA LEU A 463 -13.24 -8.88 -22.27
C LEU A 463 -13.78 -7.47 -22.37
N GLU A 464 -13.49 -6.65 -21.40
CA GLU A 464 -13.89 -5.26 -21.37
C GLU A 464 -12.67 -4.35 -21.22
N GLU A 465 -12.51 -3.44 -22.16
CA GLU A 465 -11.51 -2.38 -22.06
C GLU A 465 -12.17 -1.15 -21.46
N ILE A 466 -11.66 -0.71 -20.31
CA ILE A 466 -12.18 0.44 -19.59
C ILE A 466 -11.07 1.46 -19.43
N ARG A 467 -11.41 2.73 -19.60
CA ARG A 467 -10.55 3.85 -19.22
C ARG A 467 -11.06 4.46 -17.92
N LEU A 468 -10.23 4.49 -16.90
CA LEU A 468 -10.55 5.18 -15.67
C LEU A 468 -10.56 6.69 -15.92
N PRO A 469 -11.68 7.38 -15.68
CA PRO A 469 -11.72 8.83 -15.89
C PRO A 469 -10.83 9.53 -14.87
N VAL A 470 -9.98 10.40 -15.38
CA VAL A 470 -9.09 11.23 -14.58
C VAL A 470 -9.53 12.66 -14.74
N MET A 471 -10.26 13.21 -13.80
CA MET A 471 -10.82 14.56 -13.80
C MET A 471 -11.81 14.86 -14.96
N GLY A 472 -13.06 14.64 -14.69
CA GLY A 472 -14.14 15.20 -15.49
C GLY A 472 -14.42 16.65 -15.11
N SER A 473 -13.95 17.63 -15.87
CA SER A 473 -14.66 18.89 -15.94
C SER A 473 -15.80 18.68 -16.93
N ASP A 474 -16.98 19.04 -16.51
CA ASP A 474 -18.17 19.37 -17.27
C ASP A 474 -19.35 18.42 -17.11
N ALA A 475 -20.07 18.74 -16.06
CA ALA A 475 -21.51 18.57 -16.02
C ALA A 475 -22.15 19.40 -17.13
N GLY A 476 -22.63 18.76 -18.18
CA GLY A 476 -23.44 19.47 -19.13
C GLY A 476 -23.46 18.95 -20.56
N SER A 477 -23.77 17.68 -20.75
CA SER A 477 -24.39 17.27 -22.01
C SER A 477 -25.33 16.09 -21.78
N GLY A 478 -26.58 16.27 -22.15
CA GLY A 478 -27.69 15.35 -21.92
C GLY A 478 -27.67 14.12 -22.82
N ASP A 479 -26.60 13.38 -22.86
CA ASP A 479 -26.54 12.04 -23.42
C ASP A 479 -26.01 11.10 -22.35
N GLY A 480 -26.88 10.51 -21.56
CA GLY A 480 -26.73 9.31 -20.76
C GLY A 480 -25.38 8.87 -20.16
N SER A 481 -24.32 9.64 -20.38
CA SER A 481 -23.02 9.48 -19.74
C SER A 481 -23.06 10.13 -18.37
N LEU A 482 -23.13 9.29 -17.35
CA LEU A 482 -23.03 9.72 -15.96
C LEU A 482 -21.71 10.48 -15.79
N LEU A 483 -21.79 11.78 -15.57
CA LEU A 483 -20.65 12.62 -15.23
C LEU A 483 -20.18 12.23 -13.83
N ILE A 484 -19.05 11.56 -13.79
CA ILE A 484 -18.39 11.22 -12.54
C ILE A 484 -17.63 12.45 -12.06
N PRO A 485 -17.89 12.96 -10.84
CA PRO A 485 -17.12 14.07 -10.31
C PRO A 485 -15.64 13.67 -10.25
N ALA A 486 -14.76 14.65 -10.41
CA ALA A 486 -13.32 14.50 -10.50
C ALA A 486 -12.79 13.42 -9.55
N LEU A 487 -12.32 12.29 -10.07
CA LEU A 487 -11.69 11.23 -9.32
C LEU A 487 -10.38 11.77 -8.74
N LYS A 488 -10.34 11.99 -7.45
CA LYS A 488 -9.09 12.24 -6.74
C LYS A 488 -8.33 10.92 -6.66
N ILE A 489 -7.45 10.69 -7.62
CA ILE A 489 -6.45 9.65 -7.53
C ILE A 489 -5.33 10.22 -6.65
N GLY A 490 -5.19 9.67 -5.46
CA GLY A 490 -4.14 10.02 -4.52
C GLY A 490 -2.94 9.08 -4.64
N ASN A 491 -2.02 9.16 -3.68
CA ASN A 491 -0.87 8.26 -3.61
C ASN A 491 -1.30 6.80 -3.37
N ARG A 492 -2.38 6.62 -2.62
CA ARG A 492 -2.97 5.31 -2.32
C ARG A 492 -4.39 5.28 -2.84
N ASN A 493 -4.67 4.27 -3.65
CA ASN A 493 -5.97 4.08 -4.23
C ASN A 493 -6.42 2.65 -4.03
N GLN A 494 -7.72 2.46 -3.90
CA GLN A 494 -8.34 1.16 -3.83
C GLN A 494 -9.28 0.98 -5.02
N LEU A 495 -8.92 0.07 -5.91
CA LEU A 495 -9.79 -0.37 -7.01
C LEU A 495 -10.66 -1.50 -6.48
N ARG A 496 -11.97 -1.37 -6.65
CA ARG A 496 -12.98 -2.26 -6.07
C ARG A 496 -13.91 -2.80 -7.16
N PHE A 497 -14.18 -4.08 -7.10
CA PHE A 497 -15.07 -4.81 -7.99
C PHE A 497 -16.19 -5.47 -7.18
N ASP A 498 -17.42 -5.09 -7.47
CA ASP A 498 -18.61 -5.59 -6.78
C ASP A 498 -19.44 -6.46 -7.73
N PHE A 499 -19.44 -7.78 -7.52
CA PHE A 499 -20.31 -8.69 -8.22
C PHE A 499 -21.66 -8.76 -7.50
N ASN A 500 -22.72 -8.41 -8.18
CA ASN A 500 -24.08 -8.53 -7.69
C ASN A 500 -24.87 -9.46 -8.62
N PHE A 501 -25.30 -10.60 -8.09
CA PHE A 501 -26.11 -11.58 -8.81
C PHE A 501 -27.57 -11.43 -8.37
N ALA A 502 -28.41 -10.89 -9.24
CA ALA A 502 -29.83 -10.80 -8.94
C ALA A 502 -30.49 -12.17 -8.99
N SER A 503 -31.22 -12.49 -7.94
CA SER A 503 -32.09 -13.64 -7.90
C SER A 503 -33.51 -13.22 -8.32
N VAL A 504 -34.15 -13.95 -9.22
CA VAL A 504 -35.54 -13.72 -9.58
C VAL A 504 -36.34 -14.95 -9.25
N MET A 505 -37.38 -14.79 -8.46
CA MET A 505 -38.54 -15.67 -8.53
C MET A 505 -39.39 -15.21 -9.72
N GLY A 506 -39.35 -15.95 -10.81
CA GLY A 506 -40.18 -15.66 -11.96
C GLY A 506 -41.69 -15.66 -11.60
N SER A 507 -42.47 -14.79 -12.25
CA SER A 507 -43.94 -14.72 -12.03
C SER A 507 -44.66 -16.07 -12.22
N ALA A 508 -44.11 -16.96 -13.06
CA ALA A 508 -44.57 -18.33 -13.23
C ALA A 508 -44.27 -19.28 -12.05
N GLN A 509 -43.34 -18.91 -11.16
CA GLN A 509 -43.00 -19.74 -9.99
C GLN A 509 -43.74 -19.32 -8.71
N ARG A 510 -44.42 -18.17 -8.73
CA ARG A 510 -45.22 -17.70 -7.57
C ARG A 510 -46.36 -18.66 -7.22
N ASP A 511 -46.89 -19.34 -8.20
CA ASP A 511 -48.02 -20.28 -8.00
C ASP A 511 -47.60 -21.66 -7.45
N HIS A 512 -46.28 -21.95 -7.40
CA HIS A 512 -45.76 -23.23 -6.96
C HIS A 512 -44.79 -23.16 -5.79
N CYS A 513 -44.57 -22.03 -5.17
CA CYS A 513 -43.83 -21.84 -3.92
C CYS A 513 -42.62 -22.79 -3.73
N GLN A 514 -41.80 -22.95 -4.75
CA GLN A 514 -40.56 -23.71 -4.63
C GLN A 514 -39.45 -22.80 -4.13
N THR A 515 -38.95 -23.05 -2.93
CA THR A 515 -37.72 -22.44 -2.42
C THR A 515 -36.56 -22.99 -3.23
N THR A 516 -36.08 -22.22 -4.21
CA THR A 516 -34.87 -22.59 -4.92
C THR A 516 -33.67 -22.17 -4.06
N LEU A 517 -32.88 -23.14 -3.62
CA LEU A 517 -31.60 -22.87 -3.00
C LEU A 517 -30.77 -22.02 -3.97
N PRO A 518 -30.18 -20.93 -3.51
CA PRO A 518 -29.31 -20.14 -4.37
C PRO A 518 -28.18 -21.03 -4.89
N PRO A 519 -27.91 -21.01 -6.19
CA PRO A 519 -26.85 -21.81 -6.77
C PRO A 519 -25.50 -21.35 -6.21
N ASN A 520 -24.51 -22.21 -6.29
CA ASN A 520 -23.14 -21.85 -5.97
C ASN A 520 -22.61 -20.93 -7.08
N LEU A 521 -22.93 -19.65 -6.97
CA LEU A 521 -22.46 -18.60 -7.89
C LEU A 521 -21.01 -18.26 -7.57
N GLN A 522 -20.20 -18.26 -8.59
CA GLN A 522 -18.79 -17.91 -8.49
C GLN A 522 -18.44 -16.84 -9.50
N ALA A 523 -17.55 -15.96 -9.12
CA ALA A 523 -16.96 -14.97 -10.02
C ALA A 523 -15.47 -14.81 -9.73
N ALA A 524 -14.74 -14.43 -10.76
CA ALA A 524 -13.33 -14.12 -10.65
C ALA A 524 -12.95 -13.01 -11.62
N ILE A 525 -12.06 -12.15 -11.18
CA ILE A 525 -11.26 -11.30 -12.05
C ILE A 525 -10.03 -12.10 -12.48
N GLU A 526 -9.68 -12.03 -13.75
CA GLU A 526 -8.53 -12.76 -14.27
C GLU A 526 -7.22 -12.05 -13.88
N GLU A 527 -6.22 -12.85 -13.53
CA GLU A 527 -4.89 -12.38 -13.12
C GLU A 527 -4.14 -11.62 -14.24
N ASP A 528 -4.50 -11.88 -15.50
CA ASP A 528 -3.95 -11.22 -16.69
C ASP A 528 -4.65 -9.89 -17.05
N SER A 529 -5.65 -9.47 -16.28
CA SER A 529 -6.18 -8.12 -16.35
C SER A 529 -5.06 -7.10 -16.10
N THR A 530 -5.11 -5.96 -16.79
CA THR A 530 -4.02 -4.98 -16.70
C THR A 530 -4.54 -3.57 -16.48
N ILE A 531 -3.78 -2.79 -15.73
CA ILE A 531 -3.96 -1.35 -15.57
C ILE A 531 -2.68 -0.65 -16.04
N ASP A 532 -2.82 0.46 -16.78
CA ASP A 532 -1.68 1.11 -17.43
C ASP A 532 -1.56 2.59 -17.02
N PHE A 533 -0.48 2.89 -16.31
CA PHE A 533 -0.08 4.24 -15.94
C PHE A 533 1.10 4.75 -16.77
N SER A 534 1.45 4.05 -17.84
CA SER A 534 2.53 4.49 -18.73
C SER A 534 2.10 5.72 -19.54
N GLY A 535 3.07 6.57 -19.86
CA GLY A 535 2.80 7.78 -20.63
C GLY A 535 2.34 9.00 -19.84
N PHE A 536 2.18 8.91 -18.53
CA PHE A 536 1.99 10.06 -17.66
C PHE A 536 3.34 10.68 -17.28
N HIS A 537 3.36 12.00 -17.15
CA HIS A 537 4.55 12.75 -16.74
C HIS A 537 4.67 12.76 -15.21
N HIS A 538 5.87 13.02 -14.73
CA HIS A 538 6.15 13.25 -13.32
C HIS A 538 6.33 14.75 -13.08
N TYR A 539 5.42 15.34 -12.27
CA TYR A 539 5.44 16.75 -11.94
C TYR A 539 4.59 17.04 -10.71
N ILE A 540 5.15 17.68 -9.71
CA ILE A 540 4.48 17.99 -8.45
C ILE A 540 4.87 19.36 -7.93
N GLY A 541 3.90 20.06 -7.32
CA GLY A 541 4.17 21.25 -6.53
C GLY A 541 4.60 20.88 -5.11
N LEU A 542 5.71 21.38 -4.66
CA LEU A 542 6.29 21.17 -3.34
C LEU A 542 6.48 22.55 -2.65
N PRO A 543 6.68 22.62 -1.33
CA PRO A 543 6.71 21.49 -0.39
C PRO A 543 5.32 20.93 -0.12
N ASP A 544 5.25 19.58 -0.10
CA ASP A 544 4.06 18.84 0.31
C ASP A 544 4.48 17.72 1.26
N LEU A 545 4.28 17.94 2.55
CA LEU A 545 4.60 16.96 3.59
C LEU A 545 3.69 15.74 3.57
N SER A 546 2.53 15.81 2.89
CA SER A 546 1.68 14.63 2.72
C SER A 546 2.33 13.60 1.79
N ALA A 547 2.99 14.05 0.73
CA ALA A 547 3.77 13.20 -0.16
C ALA A 547 4.94 12.52 0.58
N PHE A 548 5.60 13.24 1.48
CA PHE A 548 6.64 12.67 2.35
C PHE A 548 6.06 11.63 3.32
N ALA A 549 5.06 12.01 4.09
CA ALA A 549 4.51 11.16 5.14
C ALA A 549 3.86 9.87 4.59
N LEU A 550 3.17 9.95 3.44
CA LEU A 550 2.41 8.83 2.88
C LEU A 550 3.22 7.94 1.95
N SER A 551 4.21 8.48 1.24
CA SER A 551 4.98 7.74 0.22
C SER A 551 6.51 7.92 0.31
N GLY A 552 7.01 8.73 1.25
CA GLY A 552 8.44 9.00 1.40
C GLY A 552 9.04 9.87 0.29
N PHE A 553 8.20 10.44 -0.57
CA PHE A 553 8.66 11.32 -1.63
C PHE A 553 9.20 12.65 -1.07
N PRO A 554 10.31 13.20 -1.59
CA PRO A 554 11.00 12.80 -2.82
C PRO A 554 12.06 11.69 -2.64
N PHE A 555 12.40 11.29 -1.42
CA PHE A 555 13.50 10.36 -1.12
C PHE A 555 13.34 9.00 -1.79
N THR A 556 12.12 8.49 -1.89
CA THR A 556 11.80 7.19 -2.47
C THR A 556 11.72 7.20 -4.01
N ARG A 557 11.97 8.33 -4.67
CA ARG A 557 12.06 8.42 -6.13
C ARG A 557 13.08 7.42 -6.68
N MET A 558 14.23 7.31 -6.02
CA MET A 558 15.18 6.21 -6.20
C MET A 558 14.94 5.19 -5.09
N ALA A 559 14.54 3.99 -5.44
CA ALA A 559 14.19 2.96 -4.46
C ALA A 559 15.30 2.64 -3.46
N ASP A 560 16.57 2.75 -3.89
CA ASP A 560 17.77 2.52 -3.10
C ASP A 560 18.28 3.77 -2.32
N LEU A 561 17.54 4.87 -2.37
CA LEU A 561 17.88 6.15 -1.78
C LEU A 561 19.23 6.74 -2.25
N SER A 562 19.67 6.42 -3.46
CA SER A 562 20.98 6.88 -4.01
C SER A 562 21.05 8.40 -4.22
N GLU A 563 19.91 9.08 -4.35
CA GLU A 563 19.81 10.53 -4.45
C GLU A 563 19.43 11.20 -3.10
N THR A 564 19.62 10.50 -1.98
CA THR A 564 19.26 10.96 -0.65
C THR A 564 20.51 11.10 0.24
N VAL A 565 20.58 12.23 0.92
CA VAL A 565 21.54 12.44 2.01
C VAL A 565 20.77 12.70 3.30
N VAL A 566 21.09 11.94 4.35
CA VAL A 566 20.57 12.21 5.69
C VAL A 566 21.61 12.97 6.49
N LEU A 567 21.22 14.15 6.95
CA LEU A 567 22.05 14.96 7.83
C LEU A 567 21.72 14.60 9.28
N VAL A 568 22.72 14.12 10.01
CA VAL A 568 22.60 13.74 11.42
C VAL A 568 23.36 14.74 12.31
N PRO A 569 22.92 14.98 13.54
CA PRO A 569 23.65 15.84 14.45
C PRO A 569 25.03 15.25 14.79
N PRO A 570 26.08 16.08 14.94
CA PRO A 570 27.33 15.64 15.52
C PRO A 570 27.10 15.04 16.91
N GLN A 571 27.62 13.85 17.21
CA GLN A 571 27.45 13.16 18.48
C GLN A 571 25.96 12.83 18.78
N ALA A 572 25.23 12.28 17.79
CA ALA A 572 23.84 11.87 17.96
C ALA A 572 23.65 10.91 19.15
N ASN A 573 22.64 11.18 19.96
CA ASN A 573 22.25 10.30 21.07
C ASN A 573 21.38 9.11 20.60
N ALA A 574 21.07 8.18 21.49
CA ALA A 574 20.30 6.98 21.16
C ALA A 574 18.91 7.29 20.55
N ALA A 575 18.22 8.33 21.05
CA ALA A 575 16.91 8.73 20.50
C ALA A 575 17.01 9.29 19.07
N GLN A 576 18.05 10.08 18.78
CA GLN A 576 18.31 10.62 17.45
C GLN A 576 18.70 9.53 16.46
N ILE A 577 19.55 8.59 16.89
CA ILE A 577 19.90 7.43 16.05
C ILE A 577 18.69 6.54 15.86
N GLY A 578 17.88 6.30 16.89
CA GLY A 578 16.60 5.60 16.77
C GLY A 578 15.67 6.27 15.75
N MET A 579 15.57 7.59 15.77
CA MET A 579 14.81 8.36 14.77
C MET A 579 15.38 8.20 13.35
N LEU A 580 16.71 8.21 13.19
CA LEU A 580 17.35 7.89 11.92
C LEU A 580 16.92 6.51 11.39
N LEU A 581 17.02 5.48 12.24
CA LEU A 581 16.67 4.12 11.85
C LEU A 581 15.18 3.99 11.54
N ASN A 582 14.31 4.63 12.32
CA ASN A 582 12.87 4.62 12.09
C ASN A 582 12.49 5.35 10.79
N ALA A 583 13.11 6.53 10.52
CA ALA A 583 12.87 7.28 9.29
C ALA A 583 13.33 6.49 8.05
N VAL A 584 14.55 5.98 8.05
CA VAL A 584 15.08 5.22 6.91
C VAL A 584 14.41 3.86 6.79
N GLY A 585 14.07 3.21 7.91
CA GLY A 585 13.23 2.01 7.93
C GLY A 585 11.86 2.26 7.32
N GLY A 586 11.24 3.40 7.65
CA GLY A 586 9.97 3.85 7.07
C GLY A 586 10.06 4.10 5.56
N LEU A 587 11.15 4.69 5.07
CA LEU A 587 11.41 4.83 3.62
C LEU A 587 11.56 3.45 2.96
N GLY A 588 12.19 2.49 3.62
CA GLY A 588 12.25 1.10 3.19
C GLY A 588 10.87 0.45 3.08
N VAL A 589 9.98 0.67 4.08
CA VAL A 589 8.56 0.23 4.03
C VAL A 589 7.85 0.78 2.80
N GLN A 590 8.09 2.05 2.46
CA GLN A 590 7.38 2.72 1.39
C GLN A 590 7.92 2.37 0.01
N SER A 591 9.24 2.24 -0.14
CA SER A 591 9.86 1.85 -1.41
C SER A 591 9.77 0.33 -1.68
N GLY A 592 9.73 -0.50 -0.62
CA GLY A 592 9.87 -1.96 -0.74
C GLY A 592 11.29 -2.39 -1.14
N TYR A 593 12.29 -1.55 -0.88
CA TYR A 593 13.68 -1.81 -1.26
C TYR A 593 14.67 -1.29 -0.20
N PRO A 594 15.80 -1.99 0.03
CA PRO A 594 16.83 -1.55 0.96
C PRO A 594 17.59 -0.30 0.48
N ALA A 595 17.90 0.59 1.39
CA ALA A 595 18.52 1.89 1.13
C ALA A 595 20.05 1.79 0.90
N TYR A 596 20.51 1.00 -0.05
CA TYR A 596 21.95 0.79 -0.30
C TYR A 596 22.70 2.06 -0.70
N GLY A 597 22.04 2.93 -1.45
CA GLY A 597 22.61 4.18 -1.97
C GLY A 597 22.65 5.31 -0.97
N LEU A 598 22.03 5.15 0.21
CA LEU A 598 21.94 6.16 1.24
C LEU A 598 23.30 6.73 1.64
N ARG A 599 23.39 8.06 1.75
CA ARG A 599 24.56 8.75 2.28
C ARG A 599 24.20 9.46 3.59
N LEU A 600 25.09 9.42 4.56
CA LEU A 600 25.01 10.20 5.79
C LEU A 600 26.08 11.29 5.81
N SER A 601 25.74 12.43 6.40
CA SER A 601 26.66 13.51 6.66
C SER A 601 26.33 14.18 8.01
N ASP A 602 27.33 14.71 8.69
CA ASP A 602 27.20 15.60 9.85
C ASP A 602 27.62 17.04 9.51
N ASP A 603 28.05 17.27 8.26
CA ASP A 603 28.43 18.58 7.73
C ASP A 603 27.35 19.12 6.78
N TRP A 604 26.63 20.14 7.26
CA TRP A 604 25.63 20.86 6.47
C TRP A 604 26.18 21.48 5.18
N LYS A 605 27.39 22.10 5.27
CA LYS A 605 27.97 22.80 4.11
C LYS A 605 28.28 21.82 2.97
N GLN A 606 28.75 20.66 3.32
CA GLN A 606 29.00 19.60 2.34
C GLN A 606 27.69 19.05 1.79
N ALA A 607 26.73 18.74 2.66
CA ALA A 607 25.47 18.13 2.27
C ALA A 607 24.63 18.99 1.31
N VAL A 608 24.51 20.30 1.59
CA VAL A 608 23.68 21.21 0.79
C VAL A 608 24.21 21.45 -0.63
N ASN A 609 25.51 21.21 -0.86
CA ASN A 609 26.15 21.35 -2.17
C ASN A 609 26.03 20.06 -3.03
N LEU A 610 25.52 18.99 -2.48
CA LEU A 610 25.26 17.74 -3.24
C LEU A 610 23.95 17.87 -3.99
N ASP A 611 23.92 17.42 -5.25
CA ASP A 611 22.67 17.28 -6.00
C ASP A 611 21.88 16.07 -5.48
N ALA A 612 21.25 16.28 -4.33
CA ALA A 612 20.47 15.25 -3.61
C ALA A 612 19.35 15.87 -2.76
N ASP A 613 18.35 15.08 -2.47
CA ASP A 613 17.32 15.43 -1.49
C ASP A 613 17.85 15.23 -0.07
N LEU A 614 17.60 16.19 0.81
CA LEU A 614 18.15 16.20 2.17
C LEU A 614 17.08 15.87 3.21
N LEU A 615 17.30 14.81 3.98
CA LEU A 615 16.54 14.52 5.19
C LEU A 615 17.37 14.96 6.41
N VAL A 616 16.91 16.00 7.12
CA VAL A 616 17.64 16.61 8.24
C VAL A 616 17.06 16.12 9.57
N LEU A 617 17.88 15.48 10.40
CA LEU A 617 17.49 15.13 11.76
C LEU A 617 17.93 16.23 12.71
N GLY A 618 16.99 17.02 13.17
CA GLY A 618 17.23 18.17 14.03
C GLY A 618 16.83 19.49 13.41
N THR A 619 17.28 20.59 14.02
CA THR A 619 16.94 21.93 13.59
C THR A 619 17.73 22.37 12.37
N LEU A 620 17.08 23.10 11.47
CA LEU A 620 17.73 23.71 10.33
C LEU A 620 18.81 24.73 10.75
N PRO A 621 19.93 24.84 10.00
CA PRO A 621 21.01 25.75 10.32
C PRO A 621 20.59 27.24 10.30
N GLU A 622 21.30 28.08 11.06
CA GLU A 622 21.01 29.52 11.12
C GLU A 622 21.13 30.23 9.79
N SER A 623 22.00 29.74 8.90
CA SER A 623 22.17 30.30 7.56
C SER A 623 20.90 30.31 6.70
N LEU A 624 19.97 29.41 6.98
CA LEU A 624 18.67 29.39 6.31
C LEU A 624 17.61 30.25 7.02
N ARG A 625 17.88 30.71 8.23
CA ARG A 625 16.92 31.49 9.03
C ARG A 625 16.78 32.94 8.53
N GLY A 626 17.66 33.41 7.70
CA GLY A 626 17.67 34.77 7.15
C GLY A 626 17.21 34.90 5.71
N SER A 627 16.88 33.80 5.04
CA SER A 627 16.25 33.82 3.72
C SER A 627 14.75 34.10 3.85
N ASP A 628 14.13 34.67 2.83
CA ASP A 628 12.67 34.86 2.77
C ASP A 628 11.90 33.53 2.80
N GLN A 629 12.61 32.41 2.82
CA GLN A 629 12.07 31.09 3.02
C GLN A 629 11.84 30.78 4.50
N LEU A 630 10.85 29.98 4.77
CA LEU A 630 10.41 29.60 6.11
C LEU A 630 11.58 29.14 6.99
N SER A 631 11.77 29.78 8.12
CA SER A 631 12.58 29.22 9.20
C SER A 631 11.72 29.01 10.44
N LEU A 632 11.70 27.79 10.94
CA LEU A 632 11.14 27.43 12.23
C LEU A 632 12.31 27.31 13.23
N LEU A 633 12.39 28.22 14.17
CA LEU A 633 13.32 28.11 15.28
C LEU A 633 12.68 27.27 16.37
N ILE A 634 13.20 26.07 16.58
CA ILE A 634 12.85 25.26 17.74
C ILE A 634 14.00 25.40 18.74
N ASP A 635 13.80 26.18 19.75
CA ASP A 635 14.70 26.28 20.90
C ASP A 635 13.98 25.64 22.10
N ASN A 636 14.72 25.22 23.14
CA ASN A 636 14.24 24.44 24.29
C ASN A 636 12.96 24.98 24.98
N GLN A 637 12.48 26.14 24.60
CA GLN A 637 11.23 26.73 25.06
C GLN A 637 10.56 27.67 24.05
N ARG A 638 11.10 27.82 22.82
CA ARG A 638 10.59 28.78 21.84
C ARG A 638 10.43 28.17 20.47
N SER A 639 9.26 28.26 19.88
CA SER A 639 9.05 28.12 18.45
C SER A 639 8.80 29.47 17.82
N THR A 640 9.54 29.80 16.78
CA THR A 640 9.33 31.03 16.00
C THR A 640 9.02 30.67 14.57
N LEU A 641 7.81 30.99 14.12
CA LEU A 641 7.43 30.93 12.71
C LEU A 641 7.80 32.27 12.07
N LEU A 642 8.73 32.24 11.13
CA LEU A 642 9.08 33.38 10.30
C LEU A 642 8.41 33.23 8.93
N ASN A 643 7.64 34.23 8.54
CA ASN A 643 6.92 34.34 7.28
C ASN A 643 5.69 33.43 7.12
N GLY A 644 4.54 33.96 7.37
CA GLY A 644 3.24 33.39 7.02
C GLY A 644 2.12 34.02 7.82
N ARG A 645 1.06 34.40 7.14
CA ARG A 645 -0.21 34.75 7.77
C ARG A 645 -0.77 33.44 8.36
N VAL A 646 -0.92 33.37 9.67
CA VAL A 646 -1.68 32.30 10.30
C VAL A 646 -3.17 32.58 10.05
N PRO A 647 -3.86 31.88 9.13
CA PRO A 647 -5.29 32.10 8.97
C PRO A 647 -5.99 31.65 10.24
N SER A 648 -6.85 32.51 10.79
CA SER A 648 -7.78 32.03 11.83
C SER A 648 -8.73 31.00 11.19
N PRO A 649 -9.26 30.01 11.95
CA PRO A 649 -10.17 29.01 11.40
C PRO A 649 -11.40 29.58 10.68
N GLN A 650 -11.76 30.83 10.97
CA GLN A 650 -12.86 31.53 10.32
C GLN A 650 -12.49 32.19 8.98
N THR A 651 -11.22 32.59 8.79
CA THR A 651 -10.73 33.16 7.52
C THR A 651 -10.43 32.09 6.48
N ALA A 652 -10.00 30.90 6.87
CA ALA A 652 -9.73 29.78 5.94
C ALA A 652 -10.98 29.36 5.14
N VAL A 653 -12.17 29.46 5.72
CA VAL A 653 -13.45 29.16 5.02
C VAL A 653 -13.86 30.29 4.08
N ALA A 654 -13.51 31.54 4.38
CA ALA A 654 -13.84 32.70 3.56
C ALA A 654 -12.87 32.84 2.36
N ASP A 655 -11.59 32.59 2.54
CA ASP A 655 -10.58 32.67 1.47
C ASP A 655 -10.73 31.57 0.42
N ALA A 656 -11.21 30.38 0.81
CA ALA A 656 -11.57 29.30 -0.13
C ALA A 656 -12.74 29.69 -1.09
N ARG A 657 -13.53 30.70 -0.72
CA ARG A 657 -14.66 31.19 -1.52
C ARG A 657 -14.35 32.42 -2.40
N GLN A 658 -13.26 33.12 -2.13
CA GLN A 658 -13.01 34.42 -2.79
C GLN A 658 -11.82 34.43 -3.74
N GLY A 659 -11.04 33.34 -3.89
CA GLY A 659 -9.97 33.28 -4.92
C GLY A 659 -8.96 34.42 -4.89
N SER A 660 -8.71 35.04 -3.71
CA SER A 660 -7.79 36.16 -3.61
C SER A 660 -6.35 35.67 -3.58
N SER A 661 -5.55 36.21 -4.49
CA SER A 661 -4.10 35.97 -4.57
C SER A 661 -3.42 36.34 -3.26
N ALA A 662 -2.68 35.39 -2.70
CA ALA A 662 -1.94 35.51 -1.44
C ALA A 662 -0.70 36.44 -1.51
N ALA A 663 -0.59 37.31 -2.53
CA ALA A 663 0.64 38.04 -2.82
C ALA A 663 0.94 39.24 -1.90
N ASP A 664 0.00 39.71 -1.06
CA ASP A 664 0.20 40.97 -0.28
C ASP A 664 -0.08 40.83 1.23
N ALA A 665 0.19 39.67 1.84
CA ALA A 665 0.02 39.54 3.29
C ALA A 665 1.29 40.08 4.04
N PRO A 666 1.12 40.96 5.03
CA PRO A 666 2.26 41.42 5.81
C PRO A 666 2.90 40.27 6.56
N ILE A 667 4.23 40.24 6.57
CA ILE A 667 5.03 39.24 7.27
C ILE A 667 4.79 39.40 8.77
N ASN A 668 4.07 38.48 9.39
CA ASN A 668 3.89 38.44 10.82
C ASN A 668 4.82 37.40 11.44
N ARG A 669 5.65 37.84 12.36
CA ARG A 669 6.48 36.96 13.17
C ARG A 669 5.65 36.50 14.37
N VAL A 670 5.41 35.19 14.47
CA VAL A 670 4.77 34.60 15.66
C VAL A 670 5.85 33.86 16.45
N ALA A 671 6.14 34.32 17.66
CA ALA A 671 6.99 33.60 18.60
C ALA A 671 6.09 32.98 19.68
N VAL A 672 6.14 31.67 19.83
CA VAL A 672 5.38 30.93 20.83
C VAL A 672 6.38 30.28 21.78
N THR A 673 6.20 30.54 23.07
CA THR A 673 6.88 29.81 24.15
C THR A 673 5.93 28.74 24.67
N ALA A 674 6.35 27.49 24.68
CA ALA A 674 5.54 26.38 25.17
C ALA A 674 6.38 25.49 26.08
N ASP A 675 5.83 25.18 27.26
CA ASP A 675 6.44 24.25 28.22
C ASP A 675 6.10 22.78 27.92
N ALA A 676 5.16 22.53 27.00
CA ALA A 676 4.75 21.19 26.61
C ALA A 676 5.64 20.60 25.49
N PRO A 677 5.85 19.27 25.47
CA PRO A 677 6.61 18.62 24.43
C PRO A 677 6.06 18.92 23.03
N PHE A 678 6.93 19.24 22.10
CA PHE A 678 6.57 19.42 20.69
C PHE A 678 7.71 19.07 19.74
N ALA A 679 7.30 18.66 18.55
CA ALA A 679 8.21 18.42 17.43
C ALA A 679 7.64 19.04 16.15
N ALA A 680 8.43 19.12 15.11
CA ALA A 680 7.99 19.66 13.83
C ALA A 680 8.58 18.89 12.65
N ILE A 681 7.81 18.80 11.58
CA ILE A 681 8.27 18.38 10.27
C ILE A 681 8.19 19.60 9.36
N ILE A 682 9.29 19.93 8.67
CA ILE A 682 9.41 21.12 7.83
C ILE A 682 9.91 20.70 6.46
N GLY A 683 9.17 21.06 5.41
CA GLY A 683 9.56 20.87 4.02
C GLY A 683 9.93 22.20 3.37
N MET A 684 11.00 22.20 2.58
CA MET A 684 11.44 23.39 1.82
C MET A 684 12.25 22.99 0.59
N GLN A 685 12.45 23.93 -0.32
CA GLN A 685 13.33 23.77 -1.47
C GLN A 685 14.80 23.80 -1.05
N SER A 686 15.64 23.02 -1.72
CA SER A 686 17.08 23.12 -1.55
C SER A 686 17.57 24.47 -2.10
N PRO A 687 18.38 25.24 -1.34
CA PRO A 687 18.84 26.55 -1.80
C PRO A 687 19.78 26.49 -3.01
N ASN A 688 20.53 25.39 -3.16
CA ASN A 688 21.53 25.24 -4.21
C ASN A 688 21.04 24.41 -5.41
N HIS A 689 20.00 23.60 -5.23
CA HIS A 689 19.46 22.71 -6.26
C HIS A 689 17.95 22.86 -6.35
N PRO A 690 17.39 23.64 -7.30
CA PRO A 690 15.96 23.96 -7.38
C PRO A 690 15.04 22.74 -7.58
N GLN A 691 15.56 21.62 -8.07
CA GLN A 691 14.82 20.38 -8.24
C GLN A 691 14.92 19.42 -7.05
N ARG A 692 15.55 19.88 -5.95
CA ARG A 692 15.76 19.08 -4.74
C ARG A 692 15.05 19.69 -3.55
N SER A 693 14.69 18.83 -2.64
CA SER A 693 13.91 19.16 -1.44
C SER A 693 14.70 18.91 -0.16
N ILE A 694 14.37 19.66 0.87
CA ILE A 694 14.83 19.43 2.22
C ILE A 694 13.61 19.13 3.08
N VAL A 695 13.66 18.02 3.84
CA VAL A 695 12.69 17.73 4.89
C VAL A 695 13.43 17.62 6.21
N SER A 696 13.04 18.43 7.18
CA SER A 696 13.61 18.41 8.53
C SER A 696 12.65 17.75 9.52
N LEU A 697 13.18 16.82 10.32
CA LEU A 697 12.54 16.19 11.45
C LEU A 697 13.11 16.80 12.73
N ALA A 698 12.48 17.85 13.23
CA ALA A 698 12.99 18.67 14.32
C ALA A 698 12.26 18.37 15.64
N ALA A 699 13.01 18.21 16.71
CA ALA A 699 12.50 18.05 18.06
C ALA A 699 13.28 18.98 19.02
N ALA A 700 12.60 19.53 20.00
CA ALA A 700 13.22 20.42 20.98
C ALA A 700 14.09 19.63 21.98
N GLN A 701 13.62 18.49 22.42
CA GLN A 701 14.29 17.61 23.38
C GLN A 701 14.39 16.19 22.82
N SER A 702 15.27 15.38 23.39
CA SER A 702 15.43 13.97 22.97
C SER A 702 14.14 13.13 23.20
N SER A 703 13.36 13.48 24.21
CA SER A 703 12.05 12.84 24.49
C SER A 703 11.03 13.12 23.40
N ASP A 704 11.12 14.26 22.71
CA ASP A 704 10.12 14.72 21.75
C ASP A 704 10.24 14.01 20.40
N TYR A 705 11.35 13.31 20.15
CA TYR A 705 11.46 12.38 19.00
C TYR A 705 10.40 11.28 19.04
N ALA A 706 9.87 10.95 20.20
CA ALA A 706 8.74 10.02 20.32
C ALA A 706 7.47 10.53 19.62
N LEU A 707 7.26 11.86 19.57
CA LEU A 707 6.14 12.47 18.85
C LEU A 707 6.30 12.31 17.32
N LEU A 708 7.55 12.44 16.82
CA LEU A 708 7.85 12.21 15.41
C LEU A 708 7.66 10.73 15.05
N ASP A 709 8.19 9.83 15.87
CA ASP A 709 8.04 8.40 15.67
C ASP A 709 6.55 7.99 15.64
N ASP A 710 5.77 8.45 16.60
CA ASP A 710 4.34 8.19 16.67
C ASP A 710 3.57 8.79 15.49
N ALA A 711 3.90 10.02 15.09
CA ALA A 711 3.25 10.67 13.96
C ALA A 711 3.56 10.00 12.61
N LEU A 712 4.80 9.54 12.40
CA LEU A 712 5.22 8.87 11.16
C LEU A 712 4.83 7.39 11.13
N THR A 713 4.50 6.81 12.27
CA THR A 713 4.17 5.40 12.35
C THR A 713 2.67 5.14 12.47
N ASP A 714 1.87 6.03 13.02
CA ASP A 714 0.41 5.90 13.07
C ASP A 714 -0.22 6.33 11.73
N ILE A 715 -1.04 5.47 11.12
CA ILE A 715 -1.66 5.73 9.80
C ILE A 715 -2.60 6.95 9.86
N GLY A 716 -3.37 7.09 10.94
CA GLY A 716 -4.29 8.21 11.13
C GLY A 716 -3.55 9.53 11.31
N LYS A 717 -2.46 9.51 12.09
CA LYS A 717 -1.60 10.69 12.31
C LYS A 717 -0.83 11.09 11.05
N ARG A 718 -0.31 10.13 10.29
CA ARG A 718 0.35 10.42 9.00
C ARG A 718 -0.56 11.15 8.03
N ALA A 719 -1.84 10.82 8.00
CA ALA A 719 -2.81 11.49 7.15
C ALA A 719 -3.05 12.96 7.53
N ALA A 720 -2.74 13.35 8.77
CA ALA A 720 -2.83 14.73 9.23
C ALA A 720 -1.59 15.57 8.90
N ILE A 721 -0.48 14.93 8.47
CA ILE A 721 0.75 15.63 8.03
C ILE A 721 0.52 16.15 6.61
N ALA A 722 0.59 17.47 6.43
CA ALA A 722 0.34 18.12 5.14
C ALA A 722 1.05 19.49 5.07
N GLY A 723 0.96 20.14 3.91
CA GLY A 723 1.53 21.48 3.70
C GLY A 723 3.06 21.51 3.74
N SER A 724 3.63 22.62 4.18
CA SER A 724 5.07 22.78 4.29
C SER A 724 5.60 22.67 5.73
N VAL A 725 4.73 22.80 6.72
CA VAL A 725 5.07 22.71 8.14
C VAL A 725 3.98 21.93 8.87
N SER A 726 4.38 20.91 9.62
CA SER A 726 3.52 20.16 10.52
C SER A 726 4.09 20.22 11.93
N ILE A 727 3.33 20.77 12.86
CA ILE A 727 3.66 20.84 14.29
C ILE A 727 2.96 19.69 15.01
N LEU A 728 3.75 18.91 15.72
CA LEU A 728 3.30 17.72 16.43
C LEU A 728 3.29 17.98 17.94
N ARG A 729 2.19 17.71 18.58
CA ARG A 729 1.99 17.83 20.01
C ARG A 729 1.30 16.59 20.55
N THR A 730 1.30 16.41 21.83
CA THR A 730 0.52 15.35 22.51
C THR A 730 -0.98 15.48 22.23
N SER A 731 -1.48 16.70 22.00
CA SER A 731 -2.88 16.99 21.66
C SER A 731 -3.26 16.71 20.22
N GLY A 732 -2.29 16.51 19.31
CA GLY A 732 -2.54 16.25 17.88
C GLY A 732 -1.53 16.94 16.95
N ILE A 733 -1.81 16.83 15.64
CA ILE A 733 -0.97 17.38 14.57
C ILE A 733 -1.66 18.59 13.96
N HIS A 734 -0.91 19.68 13.82
CA HIS A 734 -1.35 20.89 13.15
C HIS A 734 -0.46 21.18 11.95
N SER A 735 -1.02 21.10 10.75
CA SER A 735 -0.31 21.29 9.49
C SER A 735 -0.73 22.58 8.81
N GLN A 736 0.24 23.30 8.23
CA GLN A 736 0.01 24.54 7.50
C GLN A 736 0.91 24.61 6.27
N PHE A 737 0.45 25.33 5.25
CA PHE A 737 1.30 25.74 4.14
C PHE A 737 1.87 27.14 4.41
N VAL A 738 3.16 27.26 4.36
CA VAL A 738 3.90 28.52 4.57
C VAL A 738 5.01 28.63 3.54
N GLY A 739 5.19 29.79 2.93
CA GLY A 739 6.18 30.02 1.88
C GLY A 739 5.61 29.85 0.48
N GLU A 740 6.49 29.79 -0.51
CA GLU A 740 6.13 29.66 -1.92
C GLU A 740 6.17 28.19 -2.37
N HIS A 741 5.35 27.86 -3.36
CA HIS A 741 5.44 26.60 -4.05
C HIS A 741 6.60 26.59 -5.05
N TYR A 742 7.35 25.50 -5.07
CA TYR A 742 8.28 25.19 -6.14
C TYR A 742 7.85 23.86 -6.80
N TYR A 743 8.28 23.65 -8.02
CA TYR A 743 7.85 22.49 -8.79
C TYR A 743 9.02 21.59 -9.11
N VAL A 744 8.82 20.28 -8.97
CA VAL A 744 9.81 19.24 -9.26
C VAL A 744 9.27 18.35 -10.36
N GLY A 745 10.15 17.92 -11.27
CA GLY A 745 9.79 17.14 -12.44
C GLY A 745 9.72 17.98 -13.71
N SER A 746 9.22 17.40 -14.81
CA SER A 746 9.16 18.07 -16.10
C SER A 746 7.85 17.80 -16.83
N LEU A 747 7.25 18.87 -17.36
CA LEU A 747 6.11 18.79 -18.27
C LEU A 747 6.49 19.33 -19.65
N PRO A 748 5.91 18.85 -20.74
CA PRO A 748 5.97 19.51 -22.03
C PRO A 748 5.49 20.95 -21.90
N TRP A 749 6.12 21.90 -22.62
CA TRP A 749 5.87 23.34 -22.46
C TRP A 749 4.39 23.72 -22.67
N TRP A 750 3.67 23.05 -23.57
CA TRP A 750 2.23 23.32 -23.80
C TRP A 750 1.36 22.87 -22.62
N LEU A 751 1.73 21.74 -21.95
CA LEU A 751 1.00 21.24 -20.80
C LEU A 751 1.30 22.09 -19.55
N LEU A 752 2.55 22.54 -19.41
CA LEU A 752 2.97 23.47 -18.37
C LEU A 752 2.21 24.82 -18.51
N LEU A 753 2.18 25.36 -19.72
CA LEU A 753 1.44 26.59 -20.01
C LEU A 753 -0.05 26.43 -19.68
N TRP A 754 -0.63 25.32 -20.12
CA TRP A 754 -2.04 25.02 -19.85
C TRP A 754 -2.34 24.83 -18.37
N TYR A 755 -1.47 24.18 -17.65
CA TYR A 755 -1.58 23.96 -16.20
C TYR A 755 -1.62 25.28 -15.43
N HIS A 756 -0.62 26.15 -15.62
CA HIS A 756 -0.60 27.45 -14.95
C HIS A 756 -1.69 28.42 -15.43
N LEU A 757 -2.09 28.32 -16.70
CA LEU A 757 -3.15 29.16 -17.23
C LEU A 757 -4.54 28.76 -16.70
N ALA A 758 -4.72 27.50 -16.33
CA ALA A 758 -5.96 26.99 -15.78
C ALA A 758 -6.32 27.61 -14.42
N ASP A 759 -5.32 28.04 -13.65
CA ASP A 759 -5.51 28.72 -12.36
C ASP A 759 -6.00 30.17 -12.51
N HIS A 760 -5.97 30.72 -13.78
CA HIS A 760 -6.37 32.06 -14.09
C HIS A 760 -7.51 32.11 -15.11
N PRO A 761 -8.76 31.76 -14.75
CA PRO A 761 -9.88 31.66 -15.70
C PRO A 761 -10.20 32.96 -16.43
N ALA A 762 -9.99 34.12 -15.78
CA ALA A 762 -10.19 35.42 -16.43
C ALA A 762 -9.15 35.64 -17.54
N LEU A 763 -7.90 35.26 -17.33
CA LEU A 763 -6.84 35.39 -18.33
C LEU A 763 -7.06 34.40 -19.48
N LEU A 764 -7.55 33.20 -19.21
CA LEU A 764 -8.00 32.24 -20.24
C LEU A 764 -9.11 32.82 -21.14
N ALA A 765 -10.12 33.48 -20.54
CA ALA A 765 -11.22 34.08 -21.27
C ALA A 765 -10.71 35.20 -22.17
N VAL A 766 -9.83 36.06 -21.68
CA VAL A 766 -9.22 37.14 -22.49
C VAL A 766 -8.38 36.55 -23.63
N LEU A 767 -7.58 35.55 -23.37
CA LEU A 767 -6.73 34.90 -24.39
C LEU A 767 -7.60 34.21 -25.46
N ALA A 768 -8.67 33.53 -25.05
CA ALA A 768 -9.63 32.93 -25.97
C ALA A 768 -10.28 34.01 -26.88
N MET A 769 -10.69 35.18 -26.31
CA MET A 769 -11.22 36.29 -27.06
C MET A 769 -10.19 36.82 -28.08
N VAL A 770 -8.94 36.99 -27.68
CA VAL A 770 -7.85 37.42 -28.59
C VAL A 770 -7.64 36.45 -29.73
N VAL A 771 -7.64 35.15 -29.43
CA VAL A 771 -7.49 34.08 -30.45
C VAL A 771 -8.68 34.11 -31.45
N VAL A 772 -9.90 34.27 -30.97
CA VAL A 772 -11.09 34.37 -31.83
C VAL A 772 -11.01 35.62 -32.72
N LEU A 773 -10.61 36.79 -32.19
CA LEU A 773 -10.46 38.01 -32.97
C LEU A 773 -9.33 37.89 -34.02
N LEU A 774 -8.23 37.27 -33.70
CA LEU A 774 -7.14 36.99 -34.63
C LEU A 774 -7.59 36.02 -35.74
N ALA A 775 -8.29 34.94 -35.35
CA ALA A 775 -8.85 34.00 -36.35
C ALA A 775 -9.86 34.68 -37.29
N ALA A 776 -10.75 35.52 -36.75
CA ALA A 776 -11.69 36.31 -37.56
C ALA A 776 -10.97 37.28 -38.48
N PHE A 777 -9.94 37.97 -38.00
CA PHE A 777 -9.11 38.87 -38.79
C PHE A 777 -8.37 38.14 -39.92
N LEU A 778 -7.75 36.99 -39.63
CA LEU A 778 -7.06 36.16 -40.60
C LEU A 778 -8.04 35.63 -41.68
N LEU A 779 -9.21 35.17 -41.23
CA LEU A 779 -10.26 34.72 -42.14
C LEU A 779 -10.77 35.86 -43.05
N TRP A 780 -11.01 37.05 -42.49
CA TRP A 780 -11.36 38.23 -43.24
C TRP A 780 -10.30 38.60 -44.28
N ARG A 781 -9.04 38.56 -43.91
CA ARG A 781 -7.91 38.85 -44.78
C ARG A 781 -7.76 37.81 -45.91
N LEU A 782 -7.95 36.52 -45.57
CA LEU A 782 -7.96 35.42 -46.55
C LEU A 782 -9.09 35.56 -47.54
N LEU A 783 -10.32 35.83 -47.09
CA LEU A 783 -11.46 36.05 -47.95
C LEU A 783 -11.28 37.28 -48.87
N ARG A 784 -10.72 38.33 -48.31
CA ARG A 784 -10.38 39.53 -49.11
C ARG A 784 -9.31 39.23 -50.16
N TRP A 785 -8.30 38.46 -49.85
CA TRP A 785 -7.28 38.04 -50.82
C TRP A 785 -7.86 37.14 -51.92
N VAL A 786 -8.72 36.19 -51.57
CA VAL A 786 -9.43 35.33 -52.54
C VAL A 786 -10.36 36.14 -53.40
N SER A 787 -11.10 37.13 -52.85
CA SER A 787 -11.95 38.00 -53.64
C SER A 787 -11.17 38.88 -54.61
N LEU A 788 -10.04 39.43 -54.22
CA LEU A 788 -9.14 40.19 -55.09
C LEU A 788 -8.57 39.37 -56.23
N ARG A 789 -8.22 38.10 -55.99
CA ARG A 789 -7.80 37.19 -57.06
C ARG A 789 -8.89 36.77 -58.04
N ARG A 790 -10.15 36.73 -57.56
CA ARG A 790 -11.30 36.42 -58.42
C ARG A 790 -11.73 37.61 -59.22
N LEU A 791 -11.53 38.82 -58.70
CA LEU A 791 -11.93 40.08 -59.42
C LEU A 791 -10.88 40.58 -60.39
N ASN A 792 -9.61 40.17 -60.24
CA ASN A 792 -8.54 40.45 -61.23
C ASN A 792 -7.94 39.09 -61.71
N PRO A 793 -8.58 38.36 -62.63
CA PRO A 793 -7.89 37.31 -63.34
C PRO A 793 -6.84 37.99 -64.23
N GLU A 794 -5.56 37.74 -63.95
CA GLU A 794 -4.50 38.12 -64.93
C GLU A 794 -4.79 37.43 -66.27
N PRO A 795 -4.57 38.19 -67.41
CA PRO A 795 -4.88 37.71 -68.71
C PRO A 795 -4.06 36.49 -69.16
#